data_55910c19c787a217b1f5799e28b18210
#
_entry.id   55910c19c787a217b1f5799e28b18210
#
_cell.length_a   1.000
_cell.length_b   1.000
_cell.length_c   1.000
_cell.angle_alpha   90.00
_cell.angle_beta   90.00
_cell.angle_gamma   90.00
#
_symmetry.space_group_name_H-M   'P 1'
#
loop_
_entity.id
_entity.type
_entity.pdbx_description
1 polymer ?
#
loop_
_entity_poly.entity_id
_entity_poly.type
_entity_poly.pdbx_seq_one_letter_code
_entity_poly.pdbx_strand_id
1 'polypeptide(L)'
;MLTMKYLTCFFILLYAFIDNSSAQETVFDPSYTLWYGQPAEEWEEALPVGNGRLGAMIFGRFDEERIQLNEETYWTGGPYSTVVEGGYKYLPEIQEYIFKGKPLEAHRLFGRHLMAYPVEQQKYQSSADLFLFFENGSEIRDYKRWLDLKTGIVHVEYRDGDILYKREIFSSAPDQAIIIRLSSDKKNKISFRAQLRGVRNLAHSNYATDYFRMDAVGSDALMVNGKSADYLGVEGKIRYRVQLKALNEEGEMRTEGTFLVVDNADAVTLCIVAATNFVSYNDVSADQIERVDDYLRKIAGKSYDDIRSAAVLDYRSFFDRVELDLPYSENSYLPTDKRMIALENNTDHSLAALAYNFGRYILISSSRPGTQPANLQGIWNEDMNPSWDSKYTTNINTEMNYWAVESANLSECAEPLITMVKELTDQGSEVAREHYGAGGWVFHQNTDIWRVAAPMDGPTWGTFTTGGAWLTTHLWEHYLYTLDRDYLRDVYPVIKGSVEFFMDFLVEHPNGKWLVTNPSNSPENPPDGPGYNYFFDEVTGMYYFTTIFYGSTIDMQILHDLFGYYIKAAEILGKDMFFAEEVRLARQRLVPPLVGSDGTLQEWTEDYGQLEDKHRHFSHLYGLYPGNIISVKKTPELIDACKAVLEQRGDGGTGFSRGWKMALWARLYDGNRSYRIFKGYIKEQAYPQLFAKCYTPLQVDGTLGVCAGISEMLVQSHEGVIHLLPALPDEWDKGKFSGVCVRGGFELSFEWEKNKITDAKIISRAGETCTIKIGSDCQILTSGRRIRKKEIADGIFEFETDAGTLYNIEIE
;
A
#
# COMPACT_ATOMS: atom_id res chain seq x y z
N MET A 1 48.19 -85.75 -2.68
CA MET A 1 47.71 -85.45 -4.02
C MET A 1 46.24 -85.03 -3.90
N LEU A 2 46.01 -83.73 -3.99
CA LEU A 2 44.96 -82.91 -4.63
C LEU A 2 43.59 -83.56 -4.70
N THR A 3 42.62 -82.88 -4.16
CA THR A 3 41.79 -81.86 -4.84
C THR A 3 40.80 -81.28 -3.89
N MET A 4 40.82 -79.95 -3.90
CA MET A 4 39.87 -79.02 -3.28
C MET A 4 38.50 -79.09 -3.93
N LYS A 5 37.41 -79.16 -3.16
CA LYS A 5 36.04 -78.91 -3.66
C LYS A 5 35.41 -77.74 -2.81
N TYR A 6 35.04 -76.75 -3.50
CA TYR A 6 34.35 -75.56 -3.01
C TYR A 6 32.97 -75.85 -2.42
N LEU A 7 32.73 -75.38 -1.23
CA LEU A 7 31.39 -75.35 -0.64
C LEU A 7 30.92 -73.87 -0.69
N THR A 8 29.96 -73.64 -1.58
CA THR A 8 29.32 -72.30 -1.73
C THR A 8 28.17 -72.16 -0.71
N CYS A 9 28.34 -71.43 0.33
CA CYS A 9 27.24 -71.04 1.24
C CYS A 9 26.45 -69.88 0.60
N PHE A 10 25.19 -70.11 0.31
CA PHE A 10 24.20 -69.14 -0.03
C PHE A 10 23.72 -68.42 1.26
N PHE A 11 24.17 -67.19 1.48
CA PHE A 11 23.56 -66.32 2.46
C PHE A 11 22.40 -65.57 1.78
N ILE A 12 21.16 -65.93 2.17
CA ILE A 12 19.96 -65.14 1.85
C ILE A 12 19.95 -63.93 2.80
N LEU A 13 20.33 -62.78 2.32
CA LEU A 13 20.10 -61.48 3.00
C LEU A 13 18.62 -61.12 2.79
N LEU A 14 17.81 -61.34 3.83
CA LEU A 14 16.51 -60.65 3.94
C LEU A 14 16.76 -59.14 4.15
N TYR A 15 16.69 -58.36 3.08
CA TYR A 15 16.53 -56.91 3.21
C TYR A 15 15.06 -56.68 3.65
N ALA A 16 14.90 -56.39 4.93
CA ALA A 16 13.69 -55.73 5.41
C ALA A 16 13.70 -54.34 4.82
N PHE A 17 12.86 -54.10 3.82
CA PHE A 17 12.48 -52.74 3.44
C PHE A 17 11.76 -52.12 4.65
N ILE A 18 12.47 -51.37 5.46
CA ILE A 18 11.86 -50.38 6.34
C ILE A 18 11.43 -49.27 5.37
N ASP A 19 10.13 -49.22 5.09
CA ASP A 19 9.48 -48.06 4.49
C ASP A 19 9.65 -46.89 5.48
N ASN A 20 10.78 -46.23 5.40
CA ASN A 20 10.93 -44.88 5.93
C ASN A 20 10.19 -43.92 4.98
N SER A 21 8.89 -43.92 5.01
CA SER A 21 8.12 -42.79 4.62
C SER A 21 8.29 -41.73 5.73
N SER A 22 9.50 -41.17 5.87
CA SER A 22 9.66 -39.88 6.51
C SER A 22 8.83 -38.94 5.66
N ALA A 23 7.73 -38.43 6.22
CA ALA A 23 7.05 -37.26 5.65
C ALA A 23 8.15 -36.25 5.34
N GLN A 24 8.31 -35.90 4.08
CA GLN A 24 9.30 -34.94 3.65
C GLN A 24 8.90 -33.61 4.33
N GLU A 25 9.70 -33.20 5.28
CA GLU A 25 9.42 -31.99 6.05
C GLU A 25 9.32 -30.82 5.05
N THR A 26 8.18 -30.15 5.02
CA THR A 26 7.95 -29.02 4.11
C THR A 26 8.98 -27.95 4.44
N VAL A 27 9.99 -27.79 3.60
CA VAL A 27 10.97 -26.71 3.72
C VAL A 27 10.36 -25.48 3.06
N PHE A 28 10.03 -24.49 3.86
CA PHE A 28 9.52 -23.20 3.38
C PHE A 28 10.65 -22.35 2.80
N ASP A 29 10.35 -21.60 1.73
CA ASP A 29 11.25 -20.59 1.18
C ASP A 29 11.20 -19.34 2.08
N PRO A 30 12.30 -18.98 2.76
CA PRO A 30 12.27 -17.92 3.77
C PRO A 30 11.94 -16.51 3.24
N SER A 31 12.20 -16.24 1.96
CA SER A 31 11.93 -14.95 1.32
C SER A 31 10.51 -14.85 0.75
N TYR A 32 9.76 -15.97 0.71
CA TYR A 32 8.46 -16.01 0.04
C TYR A 32 7.35 -16.68 0.87
N THR A 33 7.62 -17.07 2.11
CA THR A 33 6.62 -17.78 2.91
C THR A 33 6.49 -17.19 4.31
N LEU A 34 5.27 -16.71 4.63
CA LEU A 34 4.88 -16.45 6.01
C LEU A 34 4.28 -17.72 6.60
N TRP A 35 4.88 -18.29 7.64
CA TRP A 35 4.37 -19.52 8.22
C TRP A 35 4.36 -19.51 9.75
N TYR A 36 3.43 -20.29 10.34
CA TYR A 36 3.15 -20.32 11.77
C TYR A 36 2.82 -21.75 12.22
N GLY A 37 3.24 -22.10 13.42
CA GLY A 37 2.95 -23.40 14.05
C GLY A 37 1.68 -23.43 14.90
N GLN A 38 0.87 -22.36 14.89
CA GLN A 38 -0.41 -22.25 15.62
C GLN A 38 -1.46 -21.49 14.79
N PRO A 39 -2.76 -21.71 15.05
CA PRO A 39 -3.84 -20.87 14.53
C PRO A 39 -3.70 -19.40 14.93
N ALA A 40 -4.41 -18.50 14.25
CA ALA A 40 -4.60 -17.15 14.72
C ALA A 40 -5.68 -17.12 15.82
N GLU A 41 -5.43 -16.33 16.86
CA GLU A 41 -6.42 -16.04 17.90
C GLU A 41 -7.09 -14.68 17.64
N GLU A 42 -6.29 -13.68 17.25
CA GLU A 42 -6.75 -12.33 16.94
C GLU A 42 -6.74 -12.06 15.43
N TRP A 43 -7.51 -11.05 15.02
CA TRP A 43 -7.62 -10.69 13.59
C TRP A 43 -6.27 -10.25 12.99
N GLU A 44 -5.44 -9.58 13.77
CA GLU A 44 -4.10 -9.12 13.40
C GLU A 44 -3.06 -10.24 13.28
N GLU A 45 -3.44 -11.48 13.55
CA GLU A 45 -2.63 -12.69 13.34
C GLU A 45 -3.07 -13.46 12.11
N ALA A 46 -4.30 -13.19 11.61
CA ALA A 46 -4.87 -13.88 10.47
C ALA A 46 -4.12 -13.54 9.17
N LEU A 47 -4.11 -14.49 8.23
CA LEU A 47 -3.40 -14.34 6.95
C LEU A 47 -4.33 -13.74 5.89
N PRO A 48 -3.89 -12.68 5.18
CA PRO A 48 -4.69 -12.01 4.17
C PRO A 48 -4.70 -12.79 2.84
N VAL A 49 -5.85 -12.80 2.16
CA VAL A 49 -5.96 -13.07 0.72
C VAL A 49 -6.73 -11.94 0.06
N GLY A 50 -6.42 -11.63 -1.21
CA GLY A 50 -7.08 -10.54 -1.93
C GLY A 50 -6.88 -10.61 -3.44
N ASN A 51 -7.79 -9.98 -4.20
CA ASN A 51 -7.72 -9.86 -5.66
C ASN A 51 -7.94 -8.42 -6.17
N GLY A 52 -7.74 -7.43 -5.30
CA GLY A 52 -8.04 -6.02 -5.53
C GLY A 52 -9.47 -5.66 -5.08
N ARG A 53 -10.46 -6.51 -5.30
CA ARG A 53 -11.86 -6.25 -5.00
C ARG A 53 -12.40 -7.03 -3.80
N LEU A 54 -12.09 -8.33 -3.71
CA LEU A 54 -12.48 -9.19 -2.61
C LEU A 54 -11.28 -9.52 -1.73
N GLY A 55 -11.41 -9.26 -0.45
CA GLY A 55 -10.42 -9.60 0.57
C GLY A 55 -10.97 -10.56 1.61
N ALA A 56 -10.09 -11.36 2.20
CA ALA A 56 -10.41 -12.14 3.38
C ALA A 56 -9.22 -12.27 4.32
N MET A 57 -9.51 -12.43 5.63
CA MET A 57 -8.54 -12.76 6.67
C MET A 57 -8.80 -14.17 7.18
N ILE A 58 -7.76 -15.02 7.13
CA ILE A 58 -7.84 -16.45 7.37
C ILE A 58 -7.19 -16.79 8.70
N PHE A 59 -7.97 -17.30 9.67
CA PHE A 59 -7.47 -17.61 11.02
C PHE A 59 -6.73 -18.95 11.05
N GLY A 60 -7.16 -19.94 10.27
CA GLY A 60 -6.55 -21.28 10.21
C GLY A 60 -6.92 -22.15 11.40
N ARG A 61 -8.04 -21.94 12.07
CA ARG A 61 -8.46 -22.75 13.23
C ARG A 61 -8.97 -24.12 12.80
N PHE A 62 -8.72 -25.13 13.63
CA PHE A 62 -9.07 -26.52 13.29
C PHE A 62 -10.45 -26.95 13.82
N ASP A 63 -11.00 -26.21 14.78
CA ASP A 63 -12.30 -26.47 15.45
C ASP A 63 -13.39 -25.54 14.92
N GLU A 64 -13.21 -24.23 15.04
CA GLU A 64 -14.08 -23.20 14.55
C GLU A 64 -13.27 -22.23 13.69
N GLU A 65 -13.22 -22.48 12.37
CA GLU A 65 -12.56 -21.57 11.43
C GLU A 65 -13.37 -20.30 11.24
N ARG A 66 -12.71 -19.16 11.29
CA ARG A 66 -13.26 -17.88 10.90
C ARG A 66 -12.56 -17.37 9.63
N ILE A 67 -13.33 -16.96 8.66
CA ILE A 67 -12.86 -16.29 7.45
C ILE A 67 -13.63 -14.98 7.35
N GLN A 68 -12.99 -13.87 7.71
CA GLN A 68 -13.58 -12.55 7.65
C GLN A 68 -13.47 -12.01 6.22
N LEU A 69 -14.54 -11.39 5.70
CA LEU A 69 -14.70 -11.06 4.29
C LEU A 69 -14.90 -9.56 4.08
N ASN A 70 -14.27 -9.03 3.02
CA ASN A 70 -14.44 -7.68 2.55
C ASN A 70 -14.77 -7.63 1.05
N GLU A 71 -15.54 -6.62 0.68
CA GLU A 71 -15.76 -6.17 -0.68
C GLU A 71 -15.47 -4.67 -0.74
N GLU A 72 -14.61 -4.23 -1.65
CA GLU A 72 -13.98 -2.90 -1.68
C GLU A 72 -14.95 -1.72 -1.74
N THR A 73 -16.17 -1.94 -2.26
CA THR A 73 -17.15 -0.87 -2.46
C THR A 73 -18.24 -0.82 -1.37
N TYR A 74 -18.11 -1.62 -0.31
CA TYR A 74 -19.06 -1.62 0.79
C TYR A 74 -18.73 -0.52 1.82
N TRP A 75 -19.30 0.66 1.61
CA TRP A 75 -19.14 1.86 2.43
C TRP A 75 -20.49 2.36 2.95
N THR A 76 -20.48 3.15 4.03
CA THR A 76 -21.69 3.89 4.49
C THR A 76 -22.12 4.95 3.47
N GLY A 77 -23.33 5.46 3.62
CA GLY A 77 -23.87 6.55 2.82
C GLY A 77 -24.11 6.20 1.35
N GLY A 78 -24.09 7.21 0.51
CA GLY A 78 -24.32 7.20 -0.93
C GLY A 78 -23.72 8.45 -1.54
N PRO A 79 -23.83 8.69 -2.88
CA PRO A 79 -23.34 9.90 -3.50
C PRO A 79 -23.83 11.16 -2.79
N TYR A 80 -22.92 12.03 -2.37
CA TYR A 80 -23.20 13.27 -1.66
C TYR A 80 -22.16 14.35 -1.98
N SER A 81 -22.45 15.59 -1.60
CA SER A 81 -21.50 16.71 -1.70
C SER A 81 -21.24 17.27 -0.31
N THR A 82 -20.00 17.72 -0.09
CA THR A 82 -19.54 18.36 1.14
C THR A 82 -19.28 19.85 0.97
N VAL A 83 -19.54 20.37 -0.21
CA VAL A 83 -19.26 21.77 -0.60
C VAL A 83 -20.17 22.74 0.17
N VAL A 84 -19.57 23.77 0.75
CA VAL A 84 -20.26 24.87 1.41
C VAL A 84 -20.19 26.12 0.51
N GLU A 85 -21.34 26.57 0.05
CA GLU A 85 -21.44 27.69 -0.89
C GLU A 85 -20.96 29.02 -0.28
N GLY A 86 -20.18 29.76 -1.04
CA GLY A 86 -19.79 31.15 -0.73
C GLY A 86 -18.76 31.28 0.38
N GLY A 87 -18.07 30.22 0.77
CA GLY A 87 -16.97 30.23 1.74
C GLY A 87 -15.85 31.23 1.36
N TYR A 88 -15.55 31.36 0.07
CA TYR A 88 -14.53 32.25 -0.46
C TYR A 88 -14.64 33.71 0.02
N LYS A 89 -15.83 34.17 0.44
CA LYS A 89 -16.05 35.52 0.94
C LYS A 89 -15.30 35.84 2.24
N TYR A 90 -15.00 34.79 3.00
CA TYR A 90 -14.31 34.85 4.29
C TYR A 90 -12.79 34.58 4.16
N LEU A 91 -12.34 34.08 3.03
CA LEU A 91 -10.93 33.76 2.81
C LEU A 91 -10.00 34.98 3.01
N PRO A 92 -10.27 36.20 2.50
CA PRO A 92 -9.40 37.34 2.72
C PRO A 92 -9.25 37.70 4.20
N GLU A 93 -10.30 37.58 5.00
CA GLU A 93 -10.27 37.86 6.45
C GLU A 93 -9.44 36.78 7.19
N ILE A 94 -9.58 35.51 6.79
CA ILE A 94 -8.78 34.38 7.33
C ILE A 94 -7.30 34.64 7.03
N GLN A 95 -6.96 34.99 5.80
CA GLN A 95 -5.60 35.29 5.36
C GLN A 95 -5.00 36.46 6.15
N GLU A 96 -5.79 37.50 6.37
CA GLU A 96 -5.38 38.67 7.16
C GLU A 96 -5.11 38.31 8.62
N TYR A 97 -5.96 37.46 9.26
CA TYR A 97 -5.73 37.00 10.62
C TYR A 97 -4.44 36.21 10.74
N ILE A 98 -4.18 35.29 9.79
CA ILE A 98 -2.96 34.49 9.77
C ILE A 98 -1.71 35.40 9.66
N PHE A 99 -1.68 36.33 8.71
CA PHE A 99 -0.55 37.27 8.56
C PHE A 99 -0.37 38.23 9.74
N LYS A 100 -1.41 38.48 10.51
CA LYS A 100 -1.35 39.29 11.75
C LYS A 100 -0.95 38.48 12.99
N GLY A 101 -0.60 37.17 12.86
CA GLY A 101 -0.27 36.31 13.99
C GLY A 101 -1.47 36.00 14.90
N LYS A 102 -2.66 35.91 14.32
CA LYS A 102 -3.92 35.57 14.99
C LYS A 102 -4.49 34.24 14.50
N PRO A 103 -3.73 33.14 14.66
CA PRO A 103 -4.12 31.85 14.07
C PRO A 103 -5.41 31.26 14.67
N LEU A 104 -5.77 31.59 15.92
CA LEU A 104 -7.01 31.10 16.53
C LEU A 104 -8.24 31.75 15.92
N GLU A 105 -8.21 33.04 15.63
CA GLU A 105 -9.28 33.73 14.94
C GLU A 105 -9.46 33.19 13.53
N ALA A 106 -8.36 32.95 12.83
CA ALA A 106 -8.37 32.30 11.52
C ALA A 106 -8.96 30.87 11.61
N HIS A 107 -8.55 30.07 12.59
CA HIS A 107 -9.05 28.72 12.85
C HIS A 107 -10.57 28.70 13.03
N ARG A 108 -11.10 29.58 13.88
CA ARG A 108 -12.54 29.68 14.14
C ARG A 108 -13.33 30.11 12.91
N LEU A 109 -12.77 31.03 12.13
CA LEU A 109 -13.44 31.52 10.93
C LEU A 109 -13.39 30.47 9.81
N PHE A 110 -12.26 29.80 9.63
CA PHE A 110 -12.13 28.67 8.72
C PHE A 110 -13.08 27.52 9.08
N GLY A 111 -13.11 27.14 10.35
CA GLY A 111 -14.01 26.09 10.87
C GLY A 111 -15.49 26.38 10.64
N ARG A 112 -15.89 27.66 10.62
CA ARG A 112 -17.26 28.06 10.41
C ARG A 112 -17.68 28.13 8.94
N HIS A 113 -16.77 28.46 8.03
CA HIS A 113 -17.12 28.86 6.66
C HIS A 113 -16.45 28.07 5.55
N LEU A 114 -15.29 27.42 5.83
CA LEU A 114 -14.54 26.68 4.82
C LEU A 114 -14.43 25.19 5.09
N MET A 115 -14.95 24.67 6.21
CA MET A 115 -15.01 23.22 6.44
C MET A 115 -16.11 22.58 5.60
N ALA A 116 -15.93 21.31 5.29
CA ALA A 116 -16.94 20.43 4.71
C ALA A 116 -18.23 20.36 5.54
N TYR A 117 -19.35 20.05 4.89
CA TYR A 117 -20.57 19.70 5.59
C TYR A 117 -21.27 18.50 4.92
N PRO A 118 -21.37 17.36 5.60
CA PRO A 118 -20.84 17.05 6.95
C PRO A 118 -19.32 17.19 7.03
N VAL A 119 -18.81 17.36 8.26
CA VAL A 119 -17.40 17.65 8.51
C VAL A 119 -16.50 16.40 8.49
N GLU A 120 -17.12 15.23 8.57
CA GLU A 120 -16.45 13.93 8.47
C GLU A 120 -16.94 13.18 7.22
N GLN A 121 -16.17 12.19 6.77
CA GLN A 121 -16.45 11.39 5.59
C GLN A 121 -17.18 10.08 5.92
N GLN A 122 -17.55 9.32 4.88
CA GLN A 122 -18.16 8.00 5.03
C GLN A 122 -17.12 6.93 5.38
N LYS A 123 -17.60 5.77 5.87
CA LYS A 123 -16.77 4.68 6.45
C LYS A 123 -16.77 3.45 5.58
N TYR A 124 -15.60 2.84 5.44
CA TYR A 124 -15.43 1.50 4.90
C TYR A 124 -15.97 0.46 5.88
N GLN A 125 -16.64 -0.59 5.39
CA GLN A 125 -17.33 -1.55 6.26
C GLN A 125 -16.98 -3.00 5.96
N SER A 126 -17.02 -3.87 6.99
CA SER A 126 -16.90 -5.32 6.86
C SER A 126 -18.19 -5.92 6.27
N SER A 127 -18.05 -6.87 5.33
CA SER A 127 -19.22 -7.39 4.61
C SER A 127 -19.88 -8.61 5.26
N ALA A 128 -19.06 -9.58 5.70
CA ALA A 128 -19.55 -10.81 6.34
C ALA A 128 -18.39 -11.59 6.99
N ASP A 129 -18.75 -12.58 7.81
CA ASP A 129 -17.87 -13.64 8.29
C ASP A 129 -18.38 -15.01 7.84
N LEU A 130 -17.51 -15.87 7.32
CA LEU A 130 -17.77 -17.28 7.18
C LEU A 130 -17.20 -18.05 8.37
N PHE A 131 -18.05 -18.82 9.04
CA PHE A 131 -17.67 -19.76 10.09
C PHE A 131 -17.79 -21.19 9.58
N LEU A 132 -16.77 -22.02 9.82
CA LEU A 132 -16.80 -23.45 9.60
C LEU A 132 -16.60 -24.15 10.93
N PHE A 133 -17.59 -24.95 11.34
CA PHE A 133 -17.59 -25.72 12.59
C PHE A 133 -17.28 -27.17 12.31
N PHE A 134 -16.15 -27.65 12.83
CA PHE A 134 -15.69 -29.03 12.70
C PHE A 134 -15.92 -29.79 14.01
N GLU A 135 -16.29 -31.05 13.95
CA GLU A 135 -16.33 -31.95 15.11
C GLU A 135 -14.98 -32.57 15.43
N ASN A 136 -13.92 -32.09 14.82
CA ASN A 136 -12.54 -32.56 14.97
C ASN A 136 -11.89 -31.89 16.22
N GLY A 137 -10.69 -32.34 16.57
CA GLY A 137 -9.86 -31.65 17.55
C GLY A 137 -9.54 -32.47 18.80
N SER A 138 -9.77 -33.78 18.77
CA SER A 138 -9.45 -34.64 19.91
C SER A 138 -7.93 -34.91 20.07
N GLU A 139 -7.15 -34.90 18.97
CA GLU A 139 -5.71 -35.18 18.97
C GLU A 139 -4.96 -34.48 17.85
N ILE A 140 -4.90 -33.12 17.94
CA ILE A 140 -4.25 -32.28 16.93
C ILE A 140 -2.74 -32.34 17.03
N ARG A 141 -2.07 -32.62 15.88
CA ARG A 141 -0.62 -32.70 15.74
C ARG A 141 -0.16 -32.09 14.42
N ASP A 142 1.11 -31.74 14.33
CA ASP A 142 1.80 -31.29 13.11
C ASP A 142 1.11 -30.10 12.44
N TYR A 143 0.53 -29.21 13.25
CA TYR A 143 -0.19 -28.05 12.74
C TYR A 143 0.77 -27.07 12.07
N LYS A 144 0.39 -26.61 10.87
CA LYS A 144 1.05 -25.51 10.13
C LYS A 144 0.01 -24.70 9.37
N ARG A 145 0.15 -23.37 9.38
CA ARG A 145 -0.52 -22.49 8.44
C ARG A 145 0.52 -21.57 7.78
N TRP A 146 0.32 -21.29 6.50
CA TRP A 146 1.24 -20.41 5.78
C TRP A 146 0.59 -19.71 4.60
N LEU A 147 1.11 -18.54 4.27
CA LEU A 147 0.85 -17.82 3.02
C LEU A 147 2.08 -18.01 2.12
N ASP A 148 1.88 -18.63 0.98
CA ASP A 148 2.88 -18.74 -0.08
C ASP A 148 2.75 -17.52 -1.01
N LEU A 149 3.71 -16.60 -0.93
CA LEU A 149 3.72 -15.38 -1.75
C LEU A 149 3.96 -15.66 -3.23
N LYS A 150 4.52 -16.81 -3.62
CA LYS A 150 4.69 -17.17 -5.04
C LYS A 150 3.38 -17.58 -5.72
N THR A 151 2.40 -18.00 -4.95
CA THR A 151 1.11 -18.46 -5.47
C THR A 151 -0.06 -17.60 -4.99
N GLY A 152 0.11 -16.80 -3.93
CA GLY A 152 -0.96 -16.03 -3.29
C GLY A 152 -1.98 -16.92 -2.56
N ILE A 153 -1.58 -18.14 -2.17
CA ILE A 153 -2.44 -19.12 -1.53
C ILE A 153 -2.10 -19.22 -0.04
N VAL A 154 -3.13 -19.18 0.79
CA VAL A 154 -3.04 -19.56 2.21
C VAL A 154 -3.32 -21.06 2.35
N HIS A 155 -2.47 -21.73 3.10
CA HIS A 155 -2.57 -23.15 3.39
C HIS A 155 -2.73 -23.36 4.89
N VAL A 156 -3.50 -24.40 5.27
CA VAL A 156 -3.60 -24.91 6.63
C VAL A 156 -3.48 -26.43 6.56
N GLU A 157 -2.54 -27.01 7.31
CA GLU A 157 -2.37 -28.46 7.42
C GLU A 157 -2.28 -28.86 8.89
N TYR A 158 -2.94 -29.94 9.25
CA TYR A 158 -2.83 -30.57 10.57
C TYR A 158 -3.26 -32.03 10.53
N ARG A 159 -2.82 -32.80 11.52
CA ARG A 159 -3.33 -34.16 11.75
C ARG A 159 -4.31 -34.15 12.93
N ASP A 160 -5.43 -34.86 12.74
CA ASP A 160 -6.27 -35.29 13.87
C ASP A 160 -6.24 -36.82 13.93
N GLY A 161 -5.60 -37.34 14.97
CA GLY A 161 -5.20 -38.77 14.98
C GLY A 161 -4.26 -39.09 13.83
N ASP A 162 -4.67 -40.04 12.95
CA ASP A 162 -3.90 -40.48 11.79
C ASP A 162 -4.36 -39.87 10.45
N ILE A 163 -5.31 -38.92 10.47
CA ILE A 163 -5.85 -38.27 9.28
C ILE A 163 -5.15 -36.93 9.07
N LEU A 164 -4.60 -36.68 7.88
CA LEU A 164 -4.08 -35.39 7.48
C LEU A 164 -5.19 -34.57 6.82
N TYR A 165 -5.52 -33.45 7.41
CA TYR A 165 -6.44 -32.43 6.86
C TYR A 165 -5.67 -31.30 6.20
N LYS A 166 -6.17 -30.81 5.06
CA LYS A 166 -5.60 -29.72 4.28
C LYS A 166 -6.67 -28.74 3.88
N ARG A 167 -6.31 -27.45 3.93
CA ARG A 167 -7.09 -26.35 3.36
C ARG A 167 -6.20 -25.51 2.46
N GLU A 168 -6.70 -25.11 1.31
CA GLU A 168 -6.12 -24.10 0.43
C GLU A 168 -7.14 -22.99 0.25
N ILE A 169 -6.72 -21.74 0.49
CA ILE A 169 -7.59 -20.58 0.42
C ILE A 169 -6.90 -19.51 -0.42
N PHE A 170 -7.61 -18.96 -1.43
CA PHE A 170 -7.11 -17.89 -2.28
C PHE A 170 -8.23 -17.04 -2.86
N SER A 171 -7.90 -15.83 -3.29
CA SER A 171 -8.84 -14.94 -3.98
C SER A 171 -8.52 -14.90 -5.47
N SER A 172 -9.42 -15.44 -6.30
CA SER A 172 -9.26 -15.49 -7.76
C SER A 172 -9.73 -14.18 -8.39
N ALA A 173 -8.82 -13.46 -9.07
CA ALA A 173 -9.19 -12.29 -9.86
C ALA A 173 -9.93 -12.66 -11.17
N PRO A 174 -9.50 -13.70 -11.94
CA PRO A 174 -10.23 -14.11 -13.13
C PRO A 174 -11.69 -14.54 -12.85
N ASP A 175 -11.93 -15.16 -11.70
CA ASP A 175 -13.25 -15.70 -11.35
C ASP A 175 -14.04 -14.76 -10.44
N GLN A 176 -13.40 -13.72 -9.88
CA GLN A 176 -14.00 -12.77 -8.94
C GLN A 176 -14.59 -13.44 -7.71
N ALA A 177 -13.84 -14.41 -7.13
CA ALA A 177 -14.29 -15.24 -6.03
C ALA A 177 -13.16 -15.57 -5.06
N ILE A 178 -13.50 -15.77 -3.78
CA ILE A 178 -12.64 -16.41 -2.80
C ILE A 178 -12.96 -17.90 -2.81
N ILE A 179 -11.92 -18.70 -2.94
CA ILE A 179 -12.02 -20.17 -3.07
C ILE A 179 -11.39 -20.82 -1.83
N ILE A 180 -12.10 -21.77 -1.26
CA ILE A 180 -11.65 -22.57 -0.12
C ILE A 180 -11.78 -24.02 -0.49
N ARG A 181 -10.66 -24.73 -0.52
CA ARG A 181 -10.62 -26.19 -0.72
C ARG A 181 -10.36 -26.89 0.60
N LEU A 182 -11.23 -27.79 0.98
CA LEU A 182 -11.11 -28.69 2.13
C LEU A 182 -10.89 -30.11 1.65
N SER A 183 -9.84 -30.79 2.10
CA SER A 183 -9.52 -32.17 1.71
C SER A 183 -8.82 -32.92 2.83
N SER A 184 -8.71 -34.25 2.68
CA SER A 184 -7.97 -35.13 3.59
C SER A 184 -7.27 -36.25 2.84
N ASP A 185 -6.26 -36.85 3.47
CA ASP A 185 -5.55 -38.02 2.92
C ASP A 185 -6.38 -39.33 2.97
N LYS A 186 -7.56 -39.29 3.59
CA LYS A 186 -8.51 -40.40 3.68
C LYS A 186 -9.89 -40.03 3.17
N LYS A 187 -10.55 -40.91 2.46
CA LYS A 187 -11.89 -40.73 1.93
C LYS A 187 -12.94 -40.57 3.02
N ASN A 188 -14.03 -39.85 2.70
CA ASN A 188 -15.20 -39.69 3.56
C ASN A 188 -14.87 -39.04 4.94
N LYS A 189 -13.92 -38.11 4.98
CA LYS A 189 -13.47 -37.53 6.23
C LYS A 189 -13.77 -36.00 6.35
N ILE A 190 -14.32 -35.40 5.31
CA ILE A 190 -14.70 -34.00 5.37
C ILE A 190 -16.16 -33.90 5.82
N SER A 191 -16.34 -33.45 7.06
CA SER A 191 -17.64 -33.16 7.65
C SER A 191 -17.57 -31.83 8.43
N PHE A 192 -18.51 -30.93 8.19
CA PHE A 192 -18.57 -29.64 8.88
C PHE A 192 -19.93 -28.97 8.72
N ARG A 193 -20.18 -27.98 9.55
CA ARG A 193 -21.29 -27.03 9.40
C ARG A 193 -20.71 -25.68 9.03
N ALA A 194 -21.25 -25.03 7.99
CA ALA A 194 -20.86 -23.67 7.61
C ALA A 194 -22.01 -22.70 7.92
N GLN A 195 -21.64 -21.47 8.33
CA GLN A 195 -22.58 -20.37 8.49
C GLN A 195 -21.96 -19.07 7.96
N LEU A 196 -22.65 -18.41 7.06
CA LEU A 196 -22.28 -17.09 6.56
C LEU A 196 -23.04 -16.04 7.39
N ARG A 197 -22.33 -15.19 8.14
CA ARG A 197 -22.91 -14.20 9.06
C ARG A 197 -22.64 -12.79 8.58
N GLY A 198 -23.68 -11.93 8.59
CA GLY A 198 -23.49 -10.49 8.46
C GLY A 198 -22.89 -9.88 9.72
N VAL A 199 -22.14 -8.79 9.57
CA VAL A 199 -21.47 -8.10 10.67
C VAL A 199 -22.40 -7.05 11.27
N ARG A 200 -22.49 -7.03 12.60
CA ARG A 200 -23.33 -6.08 13.35
C ARG A 200 -22.56 -4.80 13.66
N ASN A 201 -23.24 -3.68 13.46
CA ASN A 201 -22.72 -2.39 13.92
C ASN A 201 -23.09 -2.15 15.39
N LEU A 202 -22.17 -2.51 16.28
CA LEU A 202 -22.39 -2.38 17.73
C LEU A 202 -22.37 -0.94 18.25
N ALA A 203 -21.88 0.02 17.44
CA ALA A 203 -21.93 1.44 17.80
C ALA A 203 -23.35 2.02 17.77
N HIS A 204 -24.26 1.38 17.06
CA HIS A 204 -25.67 1.72 17.03
C HIS A 204 -26.42 0.76 17.93
N SER A 205 -26.91 1.23 19.06
CA SER A 205 -27.47 0.40 20.13
C SER A 205 -28.90 -0.07 19.90
N ASN A 206 -29.51 0.13 18.74
CA ASN A 206 -30.89 -0.24 18.46
C ASN A 206 -31.01 -1.30 17.36
N TYR A 207 -32.13 -1.93 17.28
CA TYR A 207 -32.43 -3.01 16.34
C TYR A 207 -32.46 -2.57 14.88
N ALA A 208 -32.53 -1.29 14.60
CA ALA A 208 -32.58 -0.73 13.26
C ALA A 208 -31.22 -0.79 12.54
N THR A 209 -30.17 -1.23 13.20
CA THR A 209 -28.81 -1.31 12.64
C THR A 209 -28.48 -2.67 12.04
N ASP A 210 -29.34 -3.67 12.21
CA ASP A 210 -29.16 -4.97 11.53
C ASP A 210 -29.70 -4.88 10.10
N TYR A 211 -28.93 -4.23 9.24
CA TYR A 211 -29.29 -3.99 7.83
C TYR A 211 -29.05 -5.19 6.91
N PHE A 212 -29.03 -6.41 7.44
CA PHE A 212 -28.79 -7.60 6.65
C PHE A 212 -29.74 -8.74 6.98
N ARG A 213 -29.88 -9.64 6.01
CA ARG A 213 -30.61 -10.89 6.13
C ARG A 213 -29.72 -12.05 5.69
N MET A 214 -29.73 -13.13 6.48
CA MET A 214 -29.04 -14.39 6.20
C MET A 214 -30.04 -15.44 5.77
N ASP A 215 -29.81 -16.09 4.63
CA ASP A 215 -30.70 -17.13 4.07
C ASP A 215 -29.86 -18.31 3.55
N ALA A 216 -30.48 -19.50 3.58
CA ALA A 216 -30.01 -20.65 2.82
C ALA A 216 -30.66 -20.67 1.42
N VAL A 217 -29.92 -21.11 0.40
CA VAL A 217 -30.39 -21.17 -0.98
C VAL A 217 -30.18 -22.59 -1.52
N GLY A 218 -31.31 -23.28 -1.79
CA GLY A 218 -31.25 -24.68 -2.19
C GLY A 218 -30.63 -25.55 -1.10
N SER A 219 -29.88 -26.58 -1.50
CA SER A 219 -29.18 -27.50 -0.59
C SER A 219 -27.67 -27.23 -0.44
N ASP A 220 -27.15 -26.25 -1.18
CA ASP A 220 -25.71 -26.11 -1.43
C ASP A 220 -25.19 -24.66 -1.35
N ALA A 221 -26.02 -23.72 -0.87
CA ALA A 221 -25.61 -22.32 -0.81
C ALA A 221 -26.17 -21.58 0.40
N LEU A 222 -25.40 -20.58 0.86
CA LEU A 222 -25.79 -19.61 1.86
C LEU A 222 -25.60 -18.20 1.30
N MET A 223 -26.40 -17.24 1.73
CA MET A 223 -26.24 -15.84 1.34
C MET A 223 -26.52 -14.86 2.47
N VAL A 224 -25.87 -13.70 2.36
CA VAL A 224 -26.19 -12.48 3.11
C VAL A 224 -26.56 -11.41 2.12
N ASN A 225 -27.73 -10.79 2.32
CA ASN A 225 -28.11 -9.58 1.60
C ASN A 225 -28.24 -8.45 2.60
N GLY A 226 -27.74 -7.27 2.27
CA GLY A 226 -27.83 -6.13 3.14
C GLY A 226 -27.73 -4.80 2.44
N LYS A 227 -27.73 -3.76 3.22
CA LYS A 227 -27.49 -2.38 2.79
C LYS A 227 -26.57 -1.68 3.79
N SER A 228 -25.88 -0.64 3.32
CA SER A 228 -25.07 0.22 4.18
C SER A 228 -25.92 1.08 5.13
N ALA A 229 -25.29 1.47 6.25
CA ALA A 229 -25.92 2.34 7.21
C ALA A 229 -26.02 3.79 6.70
N ASP A 230 -27.04 4.52 7.19
CA ASP A 230 -27.07 5.98 7.12
C ASP A 230 -25.99 6.53 8.06
N TYR A 231 -25.24 7.51 7.59
CA TYR A 231 -24.17 8.11 8.40
C TYR A 231 -24.05 9.61 8.15
N LEU A 232 -23.97 10.41 9.23
CA LEU A 232 -23.86 11.89 9.19
C LEU A 232 -24.95 12.58 8.34
N GLY A 233 -26.15 12.03 8.33
CA GLY A 233 -27.27 12.55 7.55
C GLY A 233 -27.25 12.17 6.07
N VAL A 234 -26.30 11.36 5.64
CA VAL A 234 -26.25 10.78 4.29
C VAL A 234 -26.89 9.41 4.31
N GLU A 235 -27.92 9.21 3.47
CA GLU A 235 -28.62 7.94 3.35
C GLU A 235 -27.71 6.83 2.82
N GLY A 236 -27.71 5.65 3.50
CA GLY A 236 -27.05 4.44 3.04
C GLY A 236 -27.69 3.89 1.77
N LYS A 237 -26.99 4.00 0.65
CA LYS A 237 -27.49 3.58 -0.67
C LYS A 237 -26.79 2.35 -1.24
N ILE A 238 -25.71 1.90 -0.63
CA ILE A 238 -25.06 0.67 -1.03
C ILE A 238 -25.89 -0.53 -0.60
N ARG A 239 -26.24 -1.36 -1.57
CA ARG A 239 -26.81 -2.68 -1.37
C ARG A 239 -25.76 -3.71 -1.72
N TYR A 240 -25.67 -4.78 -0.94
CA TYR A 240 -24.69 -5.82 -1.15
C TYR A 240 -25.29 -7.22 -1.05
N ARG A 241 -24.64 -8.15 -1.72
CA ARG A 241 -24.85 -9.59 -1.56
C ARG A 241 -23.51 -10.27 -1.42
N VAL A 242 -23.39 -11.15 -0.42
CA VAL A 242 -22.34 -12.15 -0.30
C VAL A 242 -22.98 -13.52 -0.41
N GLN A 243 -22.49 -14.38 -1.29
CA GLN A 243 -23.01 -15.73 -1.46
C GLN A 243 -21.91 -16.77 -1.42
N LEU A 244 -22.11 -17.79 -0.58
CA LEU A 244 -21.33 -19.01 -0.54
C LEU A 244 -22.03 -20.06 -1.38
N LYS A 245 -21.31 -20.68 -2.31
CA LYS A 245 -21.71 -21.89 -3.05
C LYS A 245 -20.74 -23.01 -2.72
N ALA A 246 -21.24 -24.19 -2.34
CA ALA A 246 -20.44 -25.35 -2.02
C ALA A 246 -20.56 -26.43 -3.12
N LEU A 247 -19.45 -27.11 -3.36
CA LEU A 247 -19.35 -28.25 -4.28
C LEU A 247 -18.65 -29.37 -3.52
N ASN A 248 -19.38 -30.48 -3.25
CA ASN A 248 -18.79 -31.66 -2.56
C ASN A 248 -18.43 -32.76 -3.55
N GLU A 249 -17.35 -33.45 -3.23
CA GLU A 249 -16.96 -34.72 -3.87
C GLU A 249 -17.36 -35.86 -2.94
N GLU A 250 -18.30 -36.68 -3.37
CA GLU A 250 -18.96 -37.69 -2.54
C GLU A 250 -19.62 -37.11 -1.27
N GLY A 251 -20.14 -37.98 -0.39
CA GLY A 251 -20.83 -37.57 0.83
C GLY A 251 -22.19 -36.92 0.60
N GLU A 252 -22.75 -36.32 1.67
CA GLU A 252 -24.04 -35.68 1.65
C GLU A 252 -23.93 -34.18 1.97
N MET A 253 -24.74 -33.35 1.29
CA MET A 253 -24.81 -31.93 1.53
C MET A 253 -26.26 -31.46 1.59
N ARG A 254 -26.56 -30.62 2.60
CA ARG A 254 -27.91 -30.07 2.82
C ARG A 254 -27.84 -28.73 3.55
N THR A 255 -28.93 -28.03 3.55
CA THR A 255 -29.11 -26.81 4.37
C THR A 255 -30.04 -27.09 5.54
N GLU A 256 -29.69 -26.55 6.73
CA GLU A 256 -30.47 -26.63 7.96
C GLU A 256 -30.59 -25.22 8.58
N GLY A 257 -31.70 -24.57 8.42
CA GLY A 257 -31.88 -23.15 8.84
C GLY A 257 -30.92 -22.23 8.08
N THR A 258 -30.01 -21.56 8.80
CA THR A 258 -28.95 -20.72 8.21
C THR A 258 -27.61 -21.44 8.09
N PHE A 259 -27.60 -22.77 8.23
CA PHE A 259 -26.39 -23.57 8.09
C PHE A 259 -26.38 -24.36 6.79
N LEU A 260 -25.21 -24.51 6.22
CA LEU A 260 -24.86 -25.55 5.26
C LEU A 260 -24.19 -26.70 6.03
N VAL A 261 -24.65 -27.92 5.83
CA VAL A 261 -24.12 -29.13 6.49
C VAL A 261 -23.55 -30.05 5.43
N VAL A 262 -22.33 -30.47 5.61
CA VAL A 262 -21.63 -31.46 4.77
C VAL A 262 -21.24 -32.63 5.66
N ASP A 263 -21.55 -33.87 5.21
CA ASP A 263 -21.26 -35.08 5.90
C ASP A 263 -20.47 -36.05 4.99
N ASN A 264 -19.35 -36.53 5.49
CA ASN A 264 -18.55 -37.61 4.89
C ASN A 264 -18.14 -37.39 3.42
N ALA A 265 -17.80 -36.15 3.03
CA ALA A 265 -17.25 -35.89 1.70
C ALA A 265 -15.76 -36.31 1.61
N ASP A 266 -15.30 -36.61 0.39
CA ASP A 266 -13.87 -36.80 0.09
C ASP A 266 -13.15 -35.47 0.07
N ALA A 267 -13.80 -34.46 -0.52
CA ALA A 267 -13.33 -33.08 -0.51
C ALA A 267 -14.49 -32.11 -0.75
N VAL A 268 -14.30 -30.84 -0.40
CA VAL A 268 -15.29 -29.77 -0.62
C VAL A 268 -14.60 -28.51 -1.13
N THR A 269 -15.18 -27.90 -2.17
CA THR A 269 -14.80 -26.59 -2.63
C THR A 269 -15.89 -25.58 -2.28
N LEU A 270 -15.54 -24.55 -1.51
CA LEU A 270 -16.42 -23.41 -1.21
C LEU A 270 -16.01 -22.24 -2.08
N CYS A 271 -16.98 -21.67 -2.81
CA CYS A 271 -16.80 -20.49 -3.64
C CYS A 271 -17.60 -19.36 -3.01
N ILE A 272 -16.93 -18.29 -2.60
CA ILE A 272 -17.55 -17.08 -2.05
C ILE A 272 -17.45 -15.98 -3.11
N VAL A 273 -18.59 -15.43 -3.47
CA VAL A 273 -18.70 -14.27 -4.36
C VAL A 273 -19.44 -13.16 -3.63
N ALA A 274 -19.05 -11.92 -3.90
CA ALA A 274 -19.73 -10.76 -3.34
C ALA A 274 -19.80 -9.64 -4.38
N ALA A 275 -20.82 -8.81 -4.27
CA ALA A 275 -20.96 -7.60 -5.07
C ALA A 275 -21.83 -6.58 -4.36
N THR A 276 -21.62 -5.31 -4.70
CA THR A 276 -22.51 -4.20 -4.36
C THR A 276 -23.18 -3.64 -5.60
N ASN A 277 -24.10 -2.72 -5.41
CA ASN A 277 -24.73 -1.95 -6.48
C ASN A 277 -23.91 -0.72 -6.91
N PHE A 278 -22.71 -0.53 -6.39
CA PHE A 278 -21.80 0.57 -6.76
C PHE A 278 -21.34 0.44 -8.22
N VAL A 279 -21.42 1.53 -8.97
CA VAL A 279 -20.90 1.65 -10.34
C VAL A 279 -19.72 2.64 -10.35
N SER A 280 -19.93 3.82 -9.73
CA SER A 280 -18.95 4.87 -9.59
C SER A 280 -19.27 5.74 -8.37
N TYR A 281 -18.41 6.67 -8.01
CA TYR A 281 -18.60 7.60 -6.88
C TYR A 281 -19.93 8.38 -6.93
N ASN A 282 -20.58 8.51 -8.07
CA ASN A 282 -21.85 9.21 -8.27
C ASN A 282 -22.98 8.31 -8.78
N ASP A 283 -22.73 6.99 -8.95
CA ASP A 283 -23.72 6.04 -9.47
C ASP A 283 -23.75 4.73 -8.67
N VAL A 284 -24.92 4.40 -8.15
CA VAL A 284 -25.23 3.16 -7.40
C VAL A 284 -26.39 2.39 -8.05
N SER A 285 -26.49 2.43 -9.38
CA SER A 285 -27.62 1.88 -10.14
C SER A 285 -27.50 0.41 -10.51
N ALA A 286 -26.35 -0.24 -10.28
CA ALA A 286 -26.18 -1.64 -10.62
C ALA A 286 -27.05 -2.58 -9.74
N ASP A 287 -27.25 -3.80 -10.22
CA ASP A 287 -27.90 -4.87 -9.45
C ASP A 287 -26.84 -5.83 -8.87
N GLN A 288 -26.67 -5.79 -7.57
CA GLN A 288 -25.74 -6.65 -6.85
C GLN A 288 -26.13 -8.14 -6.97
N ILE A 289 -27.41 -8.44 -7.17
CA ILE A 289 -27.88 -9.82 -7.32
C ILE A 289 -27.44 -10.38 -8.67
N GLU A 290 -27.70 -9.64 -9.74
CA GLU A 290 -27.29 -10.02 -11.10
C GLU A 290 -25.76 -10.18 -11.19
N ARG A 291 -25.00 -9.27 -10.57
CA ARG A 291 -23.53 -9.37 -10.52
C ARG A 291 -23.05 -10.64 -9.82
N VAL A 292 -23.64 -10.99 -8.67
CA VAL A 292 -23.29 -12.23 -7.94
C VAL A 292 -23.65 -13.45 -8.79
N ASP A 293 -24.81 -13.46 -9.44
CA ASP A 293 -25.21 -14.55 -10.32
C ASP A 293 -24.26 -14.68 -11.53
N ASP A 294 -23.75 -13.56 -12.08
CA ASP A 294 -22.76 -13.55 -13.15
C ASP A 294 -21.42 -14.17 -12.69
N TYR A 295 -20.95 -13.84 -11.50
CA TYR A 295 -19.73 -14.44 -10.96
C TYR A 295 -19.90 -15.95 -10.72
N LEU A 296 -21.03 -16.39 -10.18
CA LEU A 296 -21.34 -17.81 -10.03
C LEU A 296 -21.40 -18.53 -11.37
N ARG A 297 -21.96 -17.90 -12.42
CA ARG A 297 -21.98 -18.48 -13.79
C ARG A 297 -20.57 -18.64 -14.37
N LYS A 298 -19.62 -17.73 -14.08
CA LYS A 298 -18.22 -17.85 -14.51
C LYS A 298 -17.49 -19.02 -13.87
N ILE A 299 -17.87 -19.40 -12.66
CA ILE A 299 -17.29 -20.52 -11.92
C ILE A 299 -17.96 -21.85 -12.30
N ALA A 300 -19.24 -21.81 -12.68
CA ALA A 300 -20.02 -22.99 -12.96
C ALA A 300 -19.36 -23.91 -13.99
N GLY A 301 -19.20 -25.18 -13.66
CA GLY A 301 -18.60 -26.20 -14.53
C GLY A 301 -17.07 -26.22 -14.58
N LYS A 302 -16.39 -25.32 -13.88
CA LYS A 302 -14.94 -25.37 -13.70
C LYS A 302 -14.57 -26.36 -12.58
N SER A 303 -13.50 -27.10 -12.76
CA SER A 303 -12.91 -27.88 -11.66
C SER A 303 -12.14 -26.95 -10.70
N TYR A 304 -11.87 -27.44 -9.49
CA TYR A 304 -11.00 -26.74 -8.56
C TYR A 304 -9.61 -26.43 -9.17
N ASP A 305 -9.03 -27.40 -9.87
CA ASP A 305 -7.71 -27.24 -10.50
C ASP A 305 -7.71 -26.19 -11.61
N ASP A 306 -8.80 -26.08 -12.39
CA ASP A 306 -8.94 -25.03 -13.42
C ASP A 306 -8.97 -23.64 -12.78
N ILE A 307 -9.76 -23.45 -11.72
CA ILE A 307 -9.88 -22.17 -11.00
C ILE A 307 -8.54 -21.81 -10.34
N ARG A 308 -7.92 -22.78 -9.63
CA ARG A 308 -6.64 -22.60 -8.97
C ARG A 308 -5.53 -22.22 -9.96
N SER A 309 -5.45 -22.94 -11.06
CA SER A 309 -4.43 -22.68 -12.09
C SER A 309 -4.59 -21.32 -12.73
N ALA A 310 -5.81 -20.91 -13.03
CA ALA A 310 -6.11 -19.59 -13.59
C ALA A 310 -5.76 -18.48 -12.60
N ALA A 311 -6.12 -18.62 -11.32
CA ALA A 311 -5.82 -17.65 -10.27
C ALA A 311 -4.32 -17.47 -10.05
N VAL A 312 -3.58 -18.60 -9.96
CA VAL A 312 -2.12 -18.59 -9.78
C VAL A 312 -1.42 -17.96 -10.99
N LEU A 313 -1.84 -18.31 -12.21
CA LEU A 313 -1.24 -17.76 -13.43
C LEU A 313 -1.44 -16.24 -13.52
N ASP A 314 -2.65 -15.76 -13.24
CA ASP A 314 -2.95 -14.32 -13.19
C ASP A 314 -2.09 -13.60 -12.15
N TYR A 315 -2.08 -14.09 -10.91
CA TYR A 315 -1.31 -13.50 -9.82
C TYR A 315 0.20 -13.46 -10.13
N ARG A 316 0.76 -14.56 -10.62
CA ARG A 316 2.17 -14.66 -10.98
C ARG A 316 2.57 -13.74 -12.14
N SER A 317 1.64 -13.37 -13.00
CA SER A 317 1.91 -12.40 -14.08
C SER A 317 2.35 -11.03 -13.54
N PHE A 318 2.04 -10.70 -12.28
CA PHE A 318 2.50 -9.53 -11.54
C PHE A 318 3.67 -9.88 -10.61
N PHE A 319 3.51 -10.94 -9.82
CA PHE A 319 4.44 -11.23 -8.73
C PHE A 319 5.81 -11.70 -9.22
N ASP A 320 5.88 -12.54 -10.26
CA ASP A 320 7.14 -13.12 -10.77
C ASP A 320 8.04 -12.10 -11.49
N ARG A 321 7.59 -10.86 -11.68
CA ARG A 321 8.36 -9.81 -12.39
C ARG A 321 9.58 -9.35 -11.60
N VAL A 322 9.55 -9.43 -10.28
CA VAL A 322 10.63 -8.93 -9.42
C VAL A 322 11.04 -10.00 -8.41
N GLU A 323 12.33 -10.14 -8.24
CA GLU A 323 12.95 -11.05 -7.27
C GLU A 323 13.99 -10.28 -6.44
N LEU A 324 13.85 -10.29 -5.13
CA LEU A 324 14.87 -9.84 -4.17
C LEU A 324 15.36 -11.06 -3.39
N ASP A 325 16.64 -11.38 -3.54
CA ASP A 325 17.29 -12.47 -2.82
C ASP A 325 18.40 -11.92 -1.93
N LEU A 326 18.31 -12.27 -0.63
CA LEU A 326 19.28 -11.93 0.40
C LEU A 326 19.69 -13.20 1.15
N PRO A 327 20.90 -13.25 1.74
CA PRO A 327 21.42 -14.45 2.36
C PRO A 327 20.52 -15.01 3.48
N TYR A 328 20.39 -16.32 3.52
CA TYR A 328 19.68 -17.05 4.57
C TYR A 328 20.60 -17.35 5.76
N SER A 329 20.00 -17.45 6.95
CA SER A 329 20.60 -17.94 8.17
C SER A 329 19.78 -19.11 8.73
N GLU A 330 20.25 -19.76 9.79
CA GLU A 330 19.47 -20.80 10.46
C GLU A 330 18.11 -20.28 10.96
N ASN A 331 18.07 -19.01 11.41
CA ASN A 331 16.85 -18.36 11.88
C ASN A 331 15.83 -18.09 10.77
N SER A 332 16.24 -18.04 9.51
CA SER A 332 15.35 -17.80 8.37
C SER A 332 14.27 -18.88 8.21
N TYR A 333 14.52 -20.08 8.72
CA TYR A 333 13.58 -21.21 8.63
C TYR A 333 12.62 -21.31 9.82
N LEU A 334 12.73 -20.45 10.82
CA LEU A 334 11.79 -20.39 11.95
C LEU A 334 10.40 -19.89 11.49
N PRO A 335 9.32 -20.15 12.25
CA PRO A 335 8.04 -19.48 12.07
C PRO A 335 8.22 -17.95 12.02
N THR A 336 7.41 -17.26 11.20
CA THR A 336 7.58 -15.83 10.94
C THR A 336 7.57 -14.99 12.22
N ASP A 337 6.66 -15.27 13.15
CA ASP A 337 6.59 -14.62 14.47
C ASP A 337 7.88 -14.84 15.29
N LYS A 338 8.51 -16.00 15.17
CA LYS A 338 9.79 -16.31 15.84
C LYS A 338 10.98 -15.63 15.17
N ARG A 339 10.97 -15.52 13.82
CA ARG A 339 11.96 -14.74 13.07
C ARG A 339 11.98 -13.29 13.51
N MET A 340 10.79 -12.67 13.66
CA MET A 340 10.65 -11.28 14.10
C MET A 340 11.25 -11.06 15.48
N ILE A 341 11.00 -11.98 16.43
CA ILE A 341 11.58 -11.93 17.77
C ILE A 341 13.10 -12.14 17.73
N ALA A 342 13.57 -13.08 16.92
CA ALA A 342 14.99 -13.43 16.85
C ALA A 342 15.85 -12.33 16.18
N LEU A 343 15.26 -11.46 15.37
CA LEU A 343 15.96 -10.44 14.58
C LEU A 343 16.76 -9.45 15.43
N GLU A 344 16.37 -9.23 16.69
CA GLU A 344 17.09 -8.34 17.60
C GLU A 344 18.52 -8.79 17.89
N ASN A 345 18.72 -10.09 18.02
CA ASN A 345 20.00 -10.68 18.46
C ASN A 345 20.71 -11.48 17.36
N ASN A 346 20.09 -11.62 16.19
CA ASN A 346 20.57 -12.45 15.10
C ASN A 346 20.44 -11.77 13.75
N THR A 347 21.24 -12.22 12.80
CA THR A 347 21.15 -11.80 11.40
C THR A 347 20.20 -12.69 10.64
N ASP A 348 19.08 -12.14 10.21
CA ASP A 348 18.14 -12.76 9.26
C ASP A 348 17.84 -11.77 8.13
N HIS A 349 18.74 -11.69 7.17
CA HIS A 349 18.62 -10.73 6.05
C HIS A 349 17.43 -11.06 5.15
N SER A 350 17.10 -12.34 4.99
CA SER A 350 15.96 -12.78 4.18
C SER A 350 14.60 -12.32 4.72
N LEU A 351 14.51 -11.88 5.98
CA LEU A 351 13.30 -11.26 6.52
C LEU A 351 13.03 -9.89 5.85
N ALA A 352 14.06 -9.16 5.42
CA ALA A 352 13.87 -7.95 4.64
C ALA A 352 13.36 -8.26 3.21
N ALA A 353 13.86 -9.35 2.59
CA ALA A 353 13.32 -9.82 1.32
C ALA A 353 11.87 -10.29 1.47
N LEU A 354 11.53 -11.00 2.55
CA LEU A 354 10.15 -11.39 2.86
C LEU A 354 9.24 -10.17 3.04
N ALA A 355 9.67 -9.14 3.78
CA ALA A 355 8.91 -7.92 4.00
C ALA A 355 8.70 -7.15 2.67
N TYR A 356 9.72 -7.07 1.81
CA TYR A 356 9.61 -6.49 0.47
C TYR A 356 8.58 -7.24 -0.39
N ASN A 357 8.68 -8.57 -0.46
CA ASN A 357 7.78 -9.42 -1.23
C ASN A 357 6.36 -9.39 -0.66
N PHE A 358 6.20 -9.29 0.66
CA PHE A 358 4.90 -9.11 1.30
C PHE A 358 4.27 -7.75 0.94
N GLY A 359 5.04 -6.65 0.91
CA GLY A 359 4.55 -5.36 0.44
C GLY A 359 4.03 -5.42 -1.00
N ARG A 360 4.77 -6.08 -1.91
CA ARG A 360 4.30 -6.33 -3.28
C ARG A 360 3.02 -7.18 -3.32
N TYR A 361 2.95 -8.24 -2.51
CA TYR A 361 1.75 -9.05 -2.37
C TYR A 361 0.53 -8.23 -1.92
N ILE A 362 0.69 -7.38 -0.89
CA ILE A 362 -0.37 -6.53 -0.38
C ILE A 362 -0.88 -5.57 -1.47
N LEU A 363 0.00 -4.96 -2.24
CA LEU A 363 -0.40 -4.05 -3.32
C LEU A 363 -1.16 -4.79 -4.44
N ILE A 364 -0.65 -5.94 -4.90
CA ILE A 364 -1.33 -6.79 -5.91
C ILE A 364 -2.70 -7.25 -5.40
N SER A 365 -2.83 -7.52 -4.11
CA SER A 365 -4.05 -8.05 -3.50
C SER A 365 -5.09 -6.98 -3.17
N SER A 366 -4.72 -5.68 -3.10
CA SER A 366 -5.59 -4.59 -2.68
C SER A 366 -5.77 -3.48 -3.70
N SER A 367 -5.05 -3.49 -4.83
CA SER A 367 -5.15 -2.45 -5.86
C SER A 367 -4.84 -3.04 -7.22
N ARG A 368 -5.85 -3.23 -8.06
CA ARG A 368 -5.75 -3.78 -9.40
C ARG A 368 -6.55 -2.95 -10.41
N PRO A 369 -6.26 -3.02 -11.70
CA PRO A 369 -7.04 -2.31 -12.71
C PRO A 369 -8.55 -2.58 -12.58
N GLY A 370 -9.35 -1.50 -12.55
CA GLY A 370 -10.81 -1.55 -12.42
C GLY A 370 -11.31 -1.74 -10.98
N THR A 371 -10.46 -1.66 -9.97
CA THR A 371 -10.83 -1.69 -8.53
C THR A 371 -10.67 -0.29 -7.90
N GLN A 372 -11.00 -0.18 -6.59
CA GLN A 372 -10.70 1.01 -5.81
C GLN A 372 -9.22 1.00 -5.36
N PRO A 373 -8.63 2.17 -5.03
CA PRO A 373 -7.31 2.21 -4.44
C PRO A 373 -7.26 1.49 -3.09
N ALA A 374 -6.06 1.06 -2.68
CA ALA A 374 -5.83 0.60 -1.31
C ALA A 374 -6.11 1.73 -0.31
N ASN A 375 -7.10 1.53 0.57
CA ASN A 375 -7.41 2.46 1.66
C ASN A 375 -6.41 2.30 2.83
N LEU A 376 -6.65 2.93 4.01
CA LEU A 376 -5.75 2.82 5.17
C LEU A 376 -5.45 1.37 5.57
N GLN A 377 -6.40 0.46 5.37
CA GLN A 377 -6.26 -0.98 5.68
C GLN A 377 -6.14 -1.85 4.42
N GLY A 378 -5.85 -1.25 3.25
CA GLY A 378 -5.85 -1.96 1.96
C GLY A 378 -7.29 -2.27 1.52
N ILE A 379 -7.71 -3.52 1.67
CA ILE A 379 -9.12 -3.95 1.51
C ILE A 379 -9.59 -4.76 2.73
N TRP A 380 -8.75 -4.95 3.75
CA TRP A 380 -9.04 -5.78 4.92
C TRP A 380 -9.51 -4.93 6.09
N ASN A 381 -10.69 -5.22 6.62
CA ASN A 381 -11.28 -4.53 7.76
C ASN A 381 -12.36 -5.43 8.37
N GLU A 382 -12.31 -5.68 9.69
CA GLU A 382 -13.34 -6.47 10.35
C GLU A 382 -14.44 -5.63 10.99
N ASP A 383 -14.24 -4.30 11.10
CA ASP A 383 -15.10 -3.41 11.83
C ASP A 383 -16.17 -2.73 10.95
N MET A 384 -17.31 -2.40 11.54
CA MET A 384 -18.31 -1.51 10.94
C MET A 384 -17.99 -0.03 11.20
N ASN A 385 -17.12 0.25 12.16
CA ASN A 385 -16.59 1.58 12.49
C ASN A 385 -15.08 1.51 12.68
N PRO A 386 -14.32 1.32 11.58
CA PRO A 386 -12.87 1.15 11.67
C PRO A 386 -12.19 2.44 12.13
N SER A 387 -10.99 2.29 12.68
CA SER A 387 -10.15 3.43 13.03
C SER A 387 -9.92 4.32 11.83
N TRP A 388 -10.09 5.63 12.04
CA TRP A 388 -10.01 6.65 10.98
C TRP A 388 -10.89 6.30 9.75
N ASP A 389 -12.02 5.61 9.98
CA ASP A 389 -13.01 5.24 8.96
C ASP A 389 -12.47 4.34 7.83
N SER A 390 -11.23 3.86 7.95
CA SER A 390 -10.49 3.15 6.89
C SER A 390 -10.54 3.88 5.53
N LYS A 391 -10.46 5.22 5.59
CA LYS A 391 -10.59 6.13 4.45
C LYS A 391 -9.29 6.27 3.64
N TYR A 392 -9.31 7.17 2.66
CA TYR A 392 -8.12 7.57 1.90
C TYR A 392 -7.58 8.86 2.51
N THR A 393 -6.50 8.77 3.30
CA THR A 393 -5.82 9.92 3.89
C THR A 393 -4.61 10.28 3.05
N THR A 394 -4.51 11.54 2.65
CA THR A 394 -3.57 12.02 1.64
C THR A 394 -2.63 13.11 2.15
N ASN A 395 -2.31 13.08 3.41
CA ASN A 395 -1.21 13.86 3.96
C ASN A 395 0.07 13.03 4.16
N ILE A 396 0.02 11.71 3.82
CA ILE A 396 1.11 10.74 3.74
C ILE A 396 0.64 9.33 3.34
N ASN A 397 -0.48 8.84 3.88
CA ASN A 397 -0.83 7.41 3.88
C ASN A 397 -1.11 6.86 2.49
N THR A 398 -2.02 7.49 1.74
CA THR A 398 -2.37 7.07 0.38
C THR A 398 -1.16 7.19 -0.55
N GLU A 399 -0.39 8.25 -0.43
CA GLU A 399 0.84 8.45 -1.20
C GLU A 399 1.85 7.33 -0.94
N MET A 400 2.07 7.00 0.33
CA MET A 400 3.00 5.94 0.73
C MET A 400 2.55 4.56 0.24
N ASN A 401 1.25 4.30 0.16
CA ASN A 401 0.72 3.05 -0.41
C ASN A 401 1.21 2.82 -1.84
N TYR A 402 1.51 3.87 -2.59
CA TYR A 402 1.90 3.79 -4.00
C TYR A 402 3.35 4.17 -4.30
N TRP A 403 4.17 4.50 -3.29
CA TRP A 403 5.58 4.87 -3.53
C TRP A 403 6.39 3.78 -4.22
N ALA A 404 6.13 2.51 -3.94
CA ALA A 404 6.84 1.40 -4.53
C ALA A 404 6.24 0.89 -5.85
N VAL A 405 5.04 1.33 -6.25
CA VAL A 405 4.26 0.71 -7.33
C VAL A 405 5.05 0.61 -8.64
N GLU A 406 5.74 1.68 -9.02
CA GLU A 406 6.49 1.74 -10.26
C GLU A 406 7.80 0.95 -10.15
N SER A 407 8.60 1.20 -9.11
CA SER A 407 9.87 0.51 -8.91
C SER A 407 9.69 -0.99 -8.70
N ALA A 408 8.62 -1.43 -8.07
CA ALA A 408 8.28 -2.84 -7.87
C ALA A 408 7.71 -3.54 -9.11
N ASN A 409 7.73 -2.89 -10.30
CA ASN A 409 7.22 -3.41 -11.57
C ASN A 409 5.73 -3.79 -11.52
N LEU A 410 4.92 -2.91 -10.90
CA LEU A 410 3.49 -3.06 -10.68
C LEU A 410 2.71 -1.83 -11.18
N SER A 411 3.16 -1.20 -12.25
CA SER A 411 2.59 0.04 -12.79
C SER A 411 1.07 -0.04 -13.02
N GLU A 412 0.55 -1.20 -13.40
CA GLU A 412 -0.90 -1.40 -13.58
C GLU A 412 -1.67 -1.26 -12.26
N CYS A 413 -1.03 -1.56 -11.12
CA CYS A 413 -1.63 -1.39 -9.80
C CYS A 413 -1.76 0.09 -9.39
N ALA A 414 -1.18 1.04 -10.13
CA ALA A 414 -1.40 2.47 -9.93
C ALA A 414 -2.72 2.97 -10.54
N GLU A 415 -3.33 2.21 -11.46
CA GLU A 415 -4.54 2.65 -12.18
C GLU A 415 -5.70 3.05 -11.25
N PRO A 416 -6.01 2.32 -10.16
CA PRO A 416 -7.06 2.75 -9.24
C PRO A 416 -6.80 4.11 -8.59
N LEU A 417 -5.54 4.40 -8.20
CA LEU A 417 -5.16 5.73 -7.69
C LEU A 417 -5.30 6.80 -8.77
N ILE A 418 -4.81 6.54 -9.98
CA ILE A 418 -4.89 7.46 -11.11
C ILE A 418 -6.36 7.80 -11.41
N THR A 419 -7.24 6.79 -11.41
CA THR A 419 -8.68 6.96 -11.59
C THR A 419 -9.29 7.80 -10.47
N MET A 420 -8.96 7.52 -9.19
CA MET A 420 -9.43 8.32 -8.07
C MET A 420 -9.02 9.79 -8.19
N VAL A 421 -7.79 10.08 -8.58
CA VAL A 421 -7.32 11.46 -8.75
C VAL A 421 -8.07 12.19 -9.86
N LYS A 422 -8.40 11.50 -10.96
CA LYS A 422 -9.24 12.03 -12.03
C LYS A 422 -10.66 12.33 -11.55
N GLU A 423 -11.27 11.43 -10.79
CA GLU A 423 -12.63 11.56 -10.25
C GLU A 423 -12.73 12.69 -9.20
N LEU A 424 -11.69 12.90 -8.40
CA LEU A 424 -11.63 13.99 -7.41
C LEU A 424 -11.71 15.39 -8.04
N THR A 425 -11.39 15.53 -9.31
CA THR A 425 -11.46 16.83 -10.00
C THR A 425 -12.89 17.38 -10.08
N ASP A 426 -13.90 16.56 -10.07
CA ASP A 426 -15.30 16.98 -10.15
C ASP A 426 -15.70 17.80 -8.92
N GLN A 427 -15.71 17.21 -7.74
CA GLN A 427 -15.99 17.97 -6.50
C GLN A 427 -14.88 18.96 -6.17
N GLY A 428 -13.62 18.65 -6.50
CA GLY A 428 -12.47 19.52 -6.29
C GLY A 428 -12.61 20.87 -7.01
N SER A 429 -13.20 20.90 -8.19
CA SER A 429 -13.48 22.13 -8.94
C SER A 429 -14.58 22.97 -8.28
N GLU A 430 -15.60 22.33 -7.71
CA GLU A 430 -16.63 23.03 -6.95
C GLU A 430 -16.06 23.63 -5.66
N VAL A 431 -15.22 22.86 -4.95
CA VAL A 431 -14.51 23.34 -3.75
C VAL A 431 -13.59 24.51 -4.08
N ALA A 432 -12.82 24.45 -5.17
CA ALA A 432 -11.97 25.55 -5.62
C ALA A 432 -12.78 26.83 -5.80
N ARG A 433 -13.92 26.75 -6.49
CA ARG A 433 -14.80 27.90 -6.75
C ARG A 433 -15.50 28.40 -5.49
N GLU A 434 -16.14 27.53 -4.70
CA GLU A 434 -17.04 27.93 -3.61
C GLU A 434 -16.31 28.23 -2.30
N HIS A 435 -15.20 27.54 -2.01
CA HIS A 435 -14.43 27.76 -0.80
C HIS A 435 -13.33 28.81 -0.99
N TYR A 436 -12.73 28.88 -2.20
CA TYR A 436 -11.54 29.70 -2.44
C TYR A 436 -11.73 30.81 -3.50
N GLY A 437 -12.79 30.73 -4.32
CA GLY A 437 -13.00 31.66 -5.42
C GLY A 437 -11.96 31.51 -6.55
N ALA A 438 -11.40 30.31 -6.67
CA ALA A 438 -10.31 29.97 -7.58
C ALA A 438 -10.80 29.09 -8.75
N GLY A 439 -10.04 29.07 -9.84
CA GLY A 439 -10.18 28.11 -10.93
C GLY A 439 -9.57 26.75 -10.61
N GLY A 440 -9.51 25.88 -11.62
CA GLY A 440 -8.93 24.56 -11.48
C GLY A 440 -9.66 23.66 -10.47
N TRP A 441 -8.89 22.87 -9.70
CA TRP A 441 -9.44 21.99 -8.66
C TRP A 441 -8.49 21.87 -7.46
N VAL A 442 -9.08 21.63 -6.28
CA VAL A 442 -8.36 21.41 -5.02
C VAL A 442 -8.94 20.21 -4.28
N PHE A 443 -8.06 19.49 -3.60
CA PHE A 443 -8.44 18.43 -2.69
C PHE A 443 -7.55 18.49 -1.44
N HIS A 444 -8.16 18.22 -0.27
CA HIS A 444 -7.51 18.32 1.04
C HIS A 444 -6.97 16.97 1.53
N GLN A 445 -6.98 16.71 2.85
CA GLN A 445 -6.27 15.55 3.38
C GLN A 445 -7.06 14.23 3.36
N ASN A 446 -8.38 14.23 3.15
CA ASN A 446 -9.19 13.02 3.25
C ASN A 446 -10.29 12.94 2.19
N THR A 447 -10.48 11.73 1.68
CA THR A 447 -11.64 11.37 0.85
C THR A 447 -12.16 9.97 1.20
N ASP A 448 -13.34 9.66 0.70
CA ASP A 448 -13.98 8.35 0.76
C ASP A 448 -14.30 7.81 -0.66
N ILE A 449 -15.08 6.74 -0.73
CA ILE A 449 -15.48 6.18 -2.03
C ILE A 449 -16.31 7.17 -2.88
N TRP A 450 -16.93 8.18 -2.26
CA TRP A 450 -17.78 9.19 -2.91
C TRP A 450 -17.00 10.39 -3.45
N ARG A 451 -15.67 10.37 -3.33
CA ARG A 451 -14.74 11.39 -3.86
C ARG A 451 -15.00 12.80 -3.34
N VAL A 452 -15.35 12.90 -2.07
CA VAL A 452 -15.44 14.22 -1.41
C VAL A 452 -14.09 14.93 -1.37
N ALA A 453 -14.06 16.24 -1.54
CA ALA A 453 -12.83 17.01 -1.73
C ALA A 453 -12.63 18.17 -0.77
N ALA A 454 -13.69 18.61 -0.06
CA ALA A 454 -13.62 19.73 0.87
C ALA A 454 -12.81 19.42 2.14
N PRO A 455 -12.34 20.42 2.91
CA PRO A 455 -11.60 20.24 4.17
C PRO A 455 -12.44 19.47 5.21
N MET A 456 -11.89 18.40 5.79
CA MET A 456 -12.58 17.54 6.75
C MET A 456 -11.86 17.43 8.09
N ASP A 457 -12.49 16.78 9.08
CA ASP A 457 -11.96 16.47 10.42
C ASP A 457 -11.57 17.70 11.25
N GLY A 458 -12.06 18.87 10.88
CA GLY A 458 -11.79 20.14 11.58
C GLY A 458 -10.61 20.91 11.01
N PRO A 459 -10.50 22.21 11.36
CA PRO A 459 -9.49 23.11 10.77
C PRO A 459 -8.04 22.70 11.05
N THR A 460 -7.78 22.06 12.18
CA THR A 460 -6.43 21.56 12.55
C THR A 460 -5.88 20.58 11.50
N TRP A 461 -6.73 19.78 10.90
CA TRP A 461 -6.36 18.75 9.93
C TRP A 461 -6.69 19.19 8.50
N GLY A 462 -7.89 19.79 8.34
CA GLY A 462 -8.50 20.09 7.04
C GLY A 462 -7.86 21.23 6.25
N THR A 463 -6.96 22.01 6.83
CA THR A 463 -6.32 23.15 6.12
C THR A 463 -5.16 22.73 5.20
N PHE A 464 -4.90 21.45 5.02
CA PHE A 464 -3.91 20.93 4.08
C PHE A 464 -4.44 21.00 2.65
N THR A 465 -4.17 22.10 1.96
CA THR A 465 -4.67 22.38 0.59
C THR A 465 -3.91 21.64 -0.50
N THR A 466 -2.76 21.06 -0.20
CA THR A 466 -1.86 20.43 -1.19
C THR A 466 -2.05 18.91 -1.32
N GLY A 467 -3.08 18.30 -0.70
CA GLY A 467 -3.37 16.87 -0.84
C GLY A 467 -3.55 16.44 -2.30
N GLY A 468 -4.39 17.17 -3.07
CA GLY A 468 -4.58 16.92 -4.50
C GLY A 468 -3.32 17.17 -5.33
N ALA A 469 -2.54 18.18 -4.98
CA ALA A 469 -1.26 18.46 -5.62
C ALA A 469 -0.26 17.33 -5.40
N TRP A 470 -0.18 16.77 -4.19
CA TRP A 470 0.68 15.64 -3.89
C TRP A 470 0.25 14.37 -4.65
N LEU A 471 -1.04 14.04 -4.64
CA LEU A 471 -1.56 12.93 -5.46
C LEU A 471 -1.24 13.12 -6.97
N THR A 472 -1.29 14.34 -7.46
CA THR A 472 -0.96 14.67 -8.86
C THR A 472 0.51 14.34 -9.20
N THR A 473 1.43 14.35 -8.22
CA THR A 473 2.82 13.94 -8.45
C THR A 473 2.94 12.47 -8.84
N HIS A 474 2.04 11.59 -8.36
CA HIS A 474 2.00 10.18 -8.77
C HIS A 474 1.67 10.00 -10.25
N LEU A 475 0.83 10.90 -10.82
CA LEU A 475 0.54 10.88 -12.26
C LEU A 475 1.81 11.15 -13.08
N TRP A 476 2.64 12.09 -12.60
CA TRP A 476 3.91 12.39 -13.25
C TRP A 476 4.95 11.27 -13.04
N GLU A 477 5.03 10.68 -11.85
CA GLU A 477 5.92 9.54 -11.58
C GLU A 477 5.59 8.35 -12.49
N HIS A 478 4.31 8.01 -12.66
CA HIS A 478 3.89 6.96 -13.60
C HIS A 478 4.39 7.25 -15.03
N TYR A 479 4.29 8.51 -15.47
CA TYR A 479 4.85 8.91 -16.77
C TYR A 479 6.37 8.74 -16.82
N LEU A 480 7.12 9.08 -15.77
CA LEU A 480 8.57 8.96 -15.77
C LEU A 480 9.06 7.51 -15.90
N TYR A 481 8.29 6.55 -15.43
CA TYR A 481 8.63 5.12 -15.53
C TYR A 481 8.15 4.51 -16.86
N THR A 482 7.05 4.97 -17.42
CA THR A 482 6.45 4.39 -18.63
C THR A 482 6.84 5.13 -19.91
N LEU A 483 7.06 6.44 -19.82
CA LEU A 483 7.24 7.38 -20.93
C LEU A 483 6.10 7.35 -21.97
N ASP A 484 4.91 6.91 -21.54
CA ASP A 484 3.71 6.86 -22.36
C ASP A 484 3.14 8.26 -22.56
N ARG A 485 3.31 8.80 -23.80
CA ARG A 485 2.82 10.12 -24.17
C ARG A 485 1.29 10.19 -24.32
N ASP A 486 0.63 9.08 -24.59
CA ASP A 486 -0.83 9.05 -24.68
C ASP A 486 -1.42 9.11 -23.27
N TYR A 487 -0.85 8.37 -22.32
CA TYR A 487 -1.14 8.52 -20.92
C TYR A 487 -0.91 9.96 -20.41
N LEU A 488 0.25 10.54 -20.71
CA LEU A 488 0.54 11.93 -20.30
C LEU A 488 -0.50 12.93 -20.86
N ARG A 489 -0.97 12.68 -22.08
CA ARG A 489 -1.99 13.52 -22.74
C ARG A 489 -3.36 13.39 -22.05
N ASP A 490 -3.68 12.20 -21.54
CA ASP A 490 -4.90 11.90 -20.81
C ASP A 490 -4.93 12.56 -19.41
N VAL A 491 -3.81 12.50 -18.67
CA VAL A 491 -3.73 13.09 -17.30
C VAL A 491 -3.34 14.57 -17.30
N TYR A 492 -2.92 15.13 -18.42
CA TYR A 492 -2.51 16.53 -18.54
C TYR A 492 -3.54 17.55 -18.03
N PRO A 493 -4.86 17.41 -18.33
CA PRO A 493 -5.88 18.32 -17.80
C PRO A 493 -5.96 18.29 -16.27
N VAL A 494 -5.75 17.13 -15.64
CA VAL A 494 -5.76 16.98 -14.18
C VAL A 494 -4.59 17.73 -13.55
N ILE A 495 -3.38 17.54 -14.10
CA ILE A 495 -2.17 18.27 -13.66
C ILE A 495 -2.36 19.76 -13.84
N LYS A 496 -2.84 20.21 -15.01
CA LYS A 496 -3.08 21.62 -15.31
C LYS A 496 -4.10 22.25 -14.36
N GLY A 497 -5.21 21.57 -14.10
CA GLY A 497 -6.26 22.11 -13.23
C GLY A 497 -5.78 22.28 -11.78
N SER A 498 -4.93 21.37 -11.26
CA SER A 498 -4.28 21.57 -9.96
C SER A 498 -3.37 22.80 -9.96
N VAL A 499 -2.60 23.03 -11.02
CA VAL A 499 -1.76 24.23 -11.17
C VAL A 499 -2.60 25.50 -11.25
N GLU A 500 -3.69 25.50 -12.03
CA GLU A 500 -4.62 26.64 -12.17
C GLU A 500 -5.15 27.07 -10.80
N PHE A 501 -5.53 26.11 -9.94
CA PHE A 501 -5.96 26.43 -8.58
C PHE A 501 -4.88 27.18 -7.79
N PHE A 502 -3.65 26.69 -7.78
CA PHE A 502 -2.60 27.33 -7.00
C PHE A 502 -2.12 28.67 -7.60
N MET A 503 -2.23 28.86 -8.90
CA MET A 503 -1.96 30.16 -9.51
C MET A 503 -2.96 31.24 -9.04
N ASP A 504 -4.21 30.88 -8.74
CA ASP A 504 -5.22 31.78 -8.17
C ASP A 504 -5.13 31.88 -6.63
N PHE A 505 -4.71 30.81 -5.94
CA PHE A 505 -4.72 30.71 -4.48
C PHE A 505 -3.48 31.29 -3.80
N LEU A 506 -2.32 31.27 -4.48
CA LEU A 506 -1.08 31.80 -3.92
C LEU A 506 -1.19 33.32 -3.67
N VAL A 507 -0.76 33.74 -2.48
CA VAL A 507 -0.73 35.16 -2.11
C VAL A 507 0.69 35.64 -1.88
N GLU A 508 0.91 36.94 -2.01
CA GLU A 508 2.20 37.57 -1.76
C GLU A 508 2.51 37.56 -0.25
N HIS A 509 3.67 37.00 0.10
CA HIS A 509 4.17 37.03 1.47
C HIS A 509 4.39 38.50 1.92
N PRO A 510 4.14 38.88 3.20
CA PRO A 510 4.30 40.25 3.68
C PRO A 510 5.67 40.90 3.42
N ASN A 511 6.71 40.10 3.19
CA ASN A 511 8.04 40.62 2.82
C ASN A 511 8.16 41.07 1.35
N GLY A 512 7.13 40.87 0.52
CA GLY A 512 7.09 41.25 -0.90
C GLY A 512 8.00 40.41 -1.83
N LYS A 513 8.65 39.35 -1.31
CA LYS A 513 9.60 38.50 -2.06
C LYS A 513 8.98 37.25 -2.59
N TRP A 514 8.19 36.55 -1.78
CA TRP A 514 7.73 35.21 -2.02
C TRP A 514 6.22 35.13 -2.29
N LEU A 515 5.81 34.01 -2.92
CA LEU A 515 4.43 33.58 -2.99
C LEU A 515 4.25 32.39 -2.03
N VAL A 516 3.15 32.39 -1.27
CA VAL A 516 2.85 31.39 -0.24
C VAL A 516 1.38 30.93 -0.32
N THR A 517 1.11 29.71 0.11
CA THR A 517 -0.23 29.23 0.42
C THR A 517 -0.73 29.91 1.70
N ASN A 518 -1.98 30.36 1.73
CA ASN A 518 -2.59 30.93 2.92
C ASN A 518 -4.13 30.76 2.84
N PRO A 519 -4.75 29.94 3.72
CA PRO A 519 -4.16 29.16 4.80
C PRO A 519 -3.30 27.97 4.31
N SER A 520 -2.48 27.44 5.22
CA SER A 520 -1.59 26.32 5.04
C SER A 520 -1.44 25.56 6.36
N ASN A 521 -1.00 24.31 6.33
CA ASN A 521 -0.48 23.62 7.52
C ASN A 521 0.68 22.70 7.15
N SER A 522 1.46 22.30 8.14
CA SER A 522 2.39 21.18 8.01
C SER A 522 1.77 19.98 8.74
N PRO A 523 1.28 18.94 8.04
CA PRO A 523 0.68 17.81 8.70
C PRO A 523 1.68 17.09 9.64
N GLU A 524 1.35 16.81 10.88
CA GLU A 524 0.23 17.26 11.66
C GLU A 524 0.76 18.01 12.89
N ASN A 525 1.85 18.76 12.70
CA ASN A 525 2.66 19.36 13.77
C ASN A 525 2.42 20.87 13.82
N PRO A 526 1.93 21.42 14.94
CA PRO A 526 1.79 22.86 15.09
C PRO A 526 3.14 23.54 15.36
N PRO A 527 3.35 24.78 14.90
CA PRO A 527 4.54 25.54 15.23
C PRO A 527 4.57 25.97 16.70
N ASP A 528 5.76 26.03 17.31
CA ASP A 528 5.96 26.65 18.62
C ASP A 528 6.21 28.16 18.46
N GLY A 529 5.13 28.88 18.31
CA GLY A 529 5.15 30.30 18.04
C GLY A 529 3.99 31.07 18.67
N PRO A 530 3.98 32.40 18.63
CA PRO A 530 2.92 33.22 19.20
C PRO A 530 1.53 32.85 18.66
N GLY A 531 0.61 32.48 19.55
CA GLY A 531 -0.76 32.11 19.21
C GLY A 531 -0.99 30.64 18.84
N TYR A 532 0.05 29.80 18.82
CA TYR A 532 -0.03 28.35 18.46
C TYR A 532 -0.02 27.42 19.67
N ASN A 533 0.25 27.90 20.86
CA ASN A 533 0.23 27.10 22.08
C ASN A 533 -1.15 26.52 22.36
N TYR A 534 -1.20 25.41 23.09
CA TYR A 534 -2.45 24.81 23.54
C TYR A 534 -3.29 25.83 24.29
N PHE A 535 -4.55 25.99 23.90
CA PHE A 535 -5.53 26.83 24.58
C PHE A 535 -6.66 25.97 25.13
N PHE A 536 -7.11 26.33 26.33
CA PHE A 536 -8.25 25.67 26.97
C PHE A 536 -9.54 26.36 26.52
N ASP A 537 -10.48 25.56 26.01
CA ASP A 537 -11.82 26.04 25.69
C ASP A 537 -12.75 25.73 26.88
N GLU A 538 -13.16 26.79 27.58
CA GLU A 538 -14.04 26.70 28.75
C GLU A 538 -15.43 26.14 28.40
N VAL A 539 -15.87 26.24 27.16
CA VAL A 539 -17.19 25.75 26.72
C VAL A 539 -17.19 24.24 26.53
N THR A 540 -16.14 23.71 25.90
CA THR A 540 -16.00 22.27 25.66
C THR A 540 -15.24 21.55 26.77
N GLY A 541 -14.50 22.28 27.61
CA GLY A 541 -13.63 21.72 28.65
C GLY A 541 -12.40 21.02 28.09
N MET A 542 -12.03 21.28 26.85
CA MET A 542 -10.92 20.61 26.15
C MET A 542 -9.80 21.60 25.81
N TYR A 543 -8.58 21.05 25.68
CA TYR A 543 -7.45 21.77 25.13
C TYR A 543 -7.44 21.61 23.61
N TYR A 544 -7.27 22.72 22.91
CA TYR A 544 -7.12 22.78 21.47
C TYR A 544 -5.78 23.38 21.09
N PHE A 545 -5.33 23.05 19.89
CA PHE A 545 -4.22 23.72 19.23
C PHE A 545 -4.62 24.01 17.77
N THR A 546 -3.92 24.89 17.12
CA THR A 546 -4.11 25.14 15.70
C THR A 546 -2.83 24.90 14.94
N THR A 547 -2.95 24.34 13.75
CA THR A 547 -1.87 24.16 12.80
C THR A 547 -1.94 25.16 11.64
N ILE A 548 -2.98 26.00 11.63
CA ILE A 548 -3.22 26.95 10.54
C ILE A 548 -2.07 27.97 10.47
N PHE A 549 -1.37 27.95 9.36
CA PHE A 549 -0.23 28.82 9.08
C PHE A 549 -0.28 29.34 7.64
N TYR A 550 0.82 29.80 7.10
CA TYR A 550 1.01 30.20 5.71
C TYR A 550 2.35 29.68 5.19
N GLY A 551 2.37 29.18 3.96
CA GLY A 551 3.60 28.76 3.31
C GLY A 551 4.37 27.72 4.09
N SER A 552 3.71 26.65 4.60
CA SER A 552 4.42 25.50 5.18
C SER A 552 5.44 24.96 4.18
N THR A 553 6.56 24.47 4.67
CA THR A 553 7.65 23.98 3.82
C THR A 553 7.19 22.84 2.92
N ILE A 554 6.30 21.94 3.41
CA ILE A 554 5.75 20.88 2.56
C ILE A 554 4.93 21.43 1.40
N ASP A 555 4.07 22.42 1.63
CA ASP A 555 3.29 23.04 0.55
C ASP A 555 4.19 23.61 -0.53
N MET A 556 5.20 24.35 -0.11
CA MET A 556 6.15 24.98 -1.05
C MET A 556 6.94 23.96 -1.85
N GLN A 557 7.32 22.85 -1.22
CA GLN A 557 8.04 21.76 -1.89
C GLN A 557 7.14 21.00 -2.87
N ILE A 558 5.90 20.67 -2.48
CA ILE A 558 4.94 20.01 -3.38
C ILE A 558 4.63 20.91 -4.59
N LEU A 559 4.40 22.21 -4.36
CA LEU A 559 4.12 23.15 -5.45
C LEU A 559 5.33 23.35 -6.37
N HIS A 560 6.54 23.33 -5.81
CA HIS A 560 7.74 23.42 -6.62
C HIS A 560 7.83 22.22 -7.61
N ASP A 561 7.47 21.03 -7.16
CA ASP A 561 7.45 19.82 -8.00
C ASP A 561 6.26 19.87 -8.97
N LEU A 562 5.03 20.13 -8.51
CA LEU A 562 3.83 20.23 -9.34
C LEU A 562 4.03 21.22 -10.52
N PHE A 563 4.53 22.42 -10.23
CA PHE A 563 4.78 23.43 -11.24
C PHE A 563 5.87 22.98 -12.22
N GLY A 564 6.93 22.34 -11.70
CA GLY A 564 8.00 21.79 -12.54
C GLY A 564 7.50 20.67 -13.46
N TYR A 565 6.63 19.81 -12.97
CA TYR A 565 6.04 18.70 -13.73
C TYR A 565 5.07 19.19 -14.79
N TYR A 566 4.23 20.17 -14.45
CA TYR A 566 3.35 20.83 -15.42
C TYR A 566 4.13 21.48 -16.57
N ILE A 567 5.18 22.25 -16.25
CA ILE A 567 6.02 22.91 -17.27
C ILE A 567 6.61 21.86 -18.22
N LYS A 568 7.19 20.79 -17.69
CA LYS A 568 7.74 19.69 -18.50
C LYS A 568 6.68 18.97 -19.33
N ALA A 569 5.50 18.70 -18.75
CA ALA A 569 4.39 18.09 -19.47
C ALA A 569 3.91 18.97 -20.63
N ALA A 570 3.80 20.27 -20.40
CA ALA A 570 3.45 21.24 -21.43
C ALA A 570 4.48 21.28 -22.58
N GLU A 571 5.77 21.28 -22.26
CA GLU A 571 6.89 21.24 -23.21
C GLU A 571 6.86 19.94 -24.04
N ILE A 572 6.71 18.76 -23.38
CA ILE A 572 6.66 17.44 -24.06
C ILE A 572 5.47 17.34 -25.02
N LEU A 573 4.32 17.91 -24.63
CA LEU A 573 3.08 17.88 -25.41
C LEU A 573 2.96 19.05 -26.39
N GLY A 574 3.80 20.09 -26.28
CA GLY A 574 3.72 21.30 -27.08
C GLY A 574 2.45 22.11 -26.79
N LYS A 575 1.97 22.15 -25.56
CA LYS A 575 0.71 22.79 -25.15
C LYS A 575 0.96 23.95 -24.16
N ASP A 576 0.04 24.93 -24.15
CA ASP A 576 -0.09 25.96 -23.09
C ASP A 576 1.21 26.72 -22.74
N MET A 577 2.10 26.97 -23.70
CA MET A 577 3.45 27.51 -23.45
C MET A 577 3.45 28.88 -22.75
N PHE A 578 2.43 29.73 -22.97
CA PHE A 578 2.31 31.01 -22.26
C PHE A 578 2.01 30.80 -20.77
N PHE A 579 1.06 29.95 -20.46
CA PHE A 579 0.73 29.61 -19.08
C PHE A 579 1.90 28.88 -18.39
N ALA A 580 2.61 28.00 -19.12
CA ALA A 580 3.83 27.38 -18.59
C ALA A 580 4.91 28.39 -18.20
N GLU A 581 5.02 29.51 -18.93
CA GLU A 581 5.95 30.61 -18.57
C GLU A 581 5.47 31.38 -17.32
N GLU A 582 4.18 31.66 -17.21
CA GLU A 582 3.60 32.26 -15.99
C GLU A 582 3.85 31.41 -14.77
N VAL A 583 3.61 30.08 -14.89
CA VAL A 583 3.89 29.11 -13.82
C VAL A 583 5.38 29.04 -13.49
N ARG A 584 6.27 29.15 -14.48
CA ARG A 584 7.73 29.19 -14.26
C ARG A 584 8.14 30.39 -13.42
N LEU A 585 7.56 31.58 -13.70
CA LEU A 585 7.80 32.79 -12.92
C LEU A 585 7.25 32.66 -11.49
N ALA A 586 6.06 32.10 -11.31
CA ALA A 586 5.48 31.83 -9.99
C ALA A 586 6.34 30.85 -9.19
N ARG A 587 6.78 29.76 -9.83
CA ARG A 587 7.67 28.75 -9.21
C ARG A 587 8.95 29.35 -8.64
N GLN A 588 9.55 30.32 -9.34
CA GLN A 588 10.78 31.00 -8.87
C GLN A 588 10.54 31.88 -7.63
N ARG A 589 9.29 32.20 -7.33
CA ARG A 589 8.90 33.04 -6.17
C ARG A 589 8.39 32.17 -5.00
N LEU A 590 8.28 30.86 -5.11
CA LEU A 590 7.97 30.00 -3.97
C LEU A 590 9.08 30.08 -2.92
N VAL A 591 8.73 29.94 -1.65
CA VAL A 591 9.72 29.90 -0.56
C VAL A 591 10.63 28.69 -0.77
N PRO A 592 11.95 28.87 -0.86
CA PRO A 592 12.88 27.74 -0.94
C PRO A 592 12.99 27.03 0.41
N PRO A 593 13.54 25.79 0.46
CA PRO A 593 13.92 25.17 1.73
C PRO A 593 14.87 26.07 2.52
N LEU A 594 14.53 26.36 3.78
CA LEU A 594 15.30 27.23 4.67
C LEU A 594 15.92 26.43 5.82
N VAL A 595 17.07 26.88 6.32
CA VAL A 595 17.72 26.32 7.50
C VAL A 595 17.46 27.24 8.68
N GLY A 596 16.92 26.70 9.78
CA GLY A 596 16.61 27.42 11.00
C GLY A 596 17.83 27.80 11.82
N SER A 597 17.63 28.65 12.81
CA SER A 597 18.67 29.09 13.75
C SER A 597 19.24 27.95 14.60
N ASP A 598 18.49 26.84 14.73
CA ASP A 598 18.90 25.61 15.40
C ASP A 598 19.67 24.63 14.50
N GLY A 599 19.83 24.95 13.21
CA GLY A 599 20.51 24.14 12.21
C GLY A 599 19.65 23.04 11.59
N THR A 600 18.36 22.94 11.92
CA THR A 600 17.42 22.05 11.28
C THR A 600 16.83 22.65 10.00
N LEU A 601 16.28 21.82 9.11
CA LEU A 601 15.45 22.31 8.01
C LEU A 601 14.15 22.87 8.60
N GLN A 602 13.78 24.11 8.27
CA GLN A 602 12.56 24.75 8.78
C GLN A 602 11.30 24.03 8.29
N GLU A 603 10.36 23.80 9.20
CA GLU A 603 9.04 23.23 8.86
C GLU A 603 8.05 24.31 8.42
N TRP A 604 8.28 25.57 8.77
CA TRP A 604 7.47 26.73 8.42
C TRP A 604 8.32 27.83 7.79
N THR A 605 7.65 28.76 7.09
CA THR A 605 8.32 29.93 6.48
C THR A 605 9.02 30.80 7.53
N GLU A 606 8.45 30.87 8.73
CA GLU A 606 9.08 31.54 9.87
C GLU A 606 9.93 30.56 10.68
N ASP A 607 11.00 31.07 11.28
CA ASP A 607 11.91 30.25 12.13
C ASP A 607 11.28 30.00 13.50
N TYR A 608 10.23 29.16 13.52
CA TYR A 608 9.55 28.72 14.73
C TYR A 608 10.04 27.35 15.16
N GLY A 609 10.07 27.11 16.47
CA GLY A 609 10.27 25.77 17.02
C GLY A 609 9.10 24.85 16.73
N GLN A 610 9.16 23.64 17.24
CA GLN A 610 8.13 22.61 17.10
C GLN A 610 7.55 22.30 18.48
N LEU A 611 6.21 22.21 18.59
CA LEU A 611 5.55 21.82 19.86
C LEU A 611 5.83 20.35 20.19
N GLU A 612 6.08 19.51 19.19
CA GLU A 612 6.38 18.09 19.36
C GLU A 612 7.67 17.69 18.64
N ASP A 613 8.80 17.72 19.32
CA ASP A 613 10.13 17.40 18.78
C ASP A 613 10.23 15.98 18.18
N LYS A 614 9.42 15.05 18.65
CA LYS A 614 9.41 13.65 18.19
C LYS A 614 8.16 13.30 17.38
N HIS A 615 7.58 14.31 16.74
CA HIS A 615 6.41 14.08 15.91
C HIS A 615 6.65 13.01 14.84
N ARG A 616 5.61 12.23 14.52
CA ARG A 616 5.69 11.10 13.59
C ARG A 616 5.79 11.49 12.11
N HIS A 617 5.38 12.71 11.72
CA HIS A 617 5.47 13.23 10.36
C HIS A 617 6.81 13.92 10.09
N PHE A 618 7.22 13.90 8.82
CA PHE A 618 8.43 14.55 8.29
C PHE A 618 8.06 15.47 7.11
N SER A 619 6.94 16.16 7.23
CA SER A 619 6.32 16.92 6.15
C SER A 619 7.30 17.85 5.42
N HIS A 620 8.16 18.56 6.16
CA HIS A 620 9.18 19.46 5.61
C HIS A 620 10.36 18.72 4.93
N LEU A 621 10.46 17.37 5.05
CA LEU A 621 11.43 16.57 4.33
C LEU A 621 10.87 15.94 3.05
N TYR A 622 9.65 16.31 2.63
CA TYR A 622 9.09 15.88 1.33
C TYR A 622 10.09 16.09 0.19
N GLY A 623 10.77 17.24 0.14
CA GLY A 623 11.72 17.56 -0.92
C GLY A 623 12.96 16.66 -0.99
N LEU A 624 13.28 15.91 0.10
CA LEU A 624 14.30 14.86 0.11
C LEU A 624 13.71 13.52 -0.36
N TYR A 625 12.54 13.14 0.14
CA TYR A 625 11.76 11.99 -0.30
C TYR A 625 10.27 12.15 0.06
N PRO A 626 9.33 11.93 -0.89
CA PRO A 626 9.50 11.38 -2.25
C PRO A 626 9.99 12.38 -3.31
N GLY A 627 9.96 13.67 -3.04
CA GLY A 627 10.47 14.72 -3.92
C GLY A 627 11.98 14.57 -4.24
N ASN A 628 12.50 15.53 -5.00
CA ASN A 628 13.91 15.56 -5.37
C ASN A 628 14.50 17.00 -5.42
N ILE A 629 13.88 17.92 -4.71
CA ILE A 629 14.34 19.31 -4.57
C ILE A 629 15.61 19.33 -3.72
N ILE A 630 15.66 18.46 -2.70
CA ILE A 630 16.81 18.28 -1.81
C ILE A 630 17.53 17.00 -2.21
N SER A 631 18.81 17.08 -2.48
CA SER A 631 19.63 15.91 -2.77
C SER A 631 21.09 16.13 -2.40
N VAL A 632 21.78 15.04 -2.07
CA VAL A 632 23.22 15.06 -1.73
C VAL A 632 24.06 15.72 -2.81
N LYS A 633 23.64 15.60 -4.07
CA LYS A 633 24.38 16.10 -5.22
C LYS A 633 24.03 17.53 -5.60
N LYS A 634 22.74 17.91 -5.57
CA LYS A 634 22.25 19.21 -6.09
C LYS A 634 22.20 20.28 -5.03
N THR A 635 21.93 19.92 -3.76
CA THR A 635 21.77 20.85 -2.64
C THR A 635 22.55 20.34 -1.41
N PRO A 636 23.86 20.09 -1.53
CA PRO A 636 24.67 19.53 -0.44
C PRO A 636 24.64 20.39 0.83
N GLU A 637 24.38 21.70 0.71
CA GLU A 637 24.27 22.68 1.83
C GLU A 637 23.04 22.43 2.71
N LEU A 638 22.00 21.68 2.23
CA LEU A 638 20.81 21.37 3.00
C LEU A 638 20.88 20.01 3.72
N ILE A 639 21.88 19.19 3.37
CA ILE A 639 21.94 17.79 3.84
C ILE A 639 22.12 17.69 5.35
N ASP A 640 22.99 18.52 5.92
CA ASP A 640 23.23 18.51 7.37
C ASP A 640 22.00 18.97 8.14
N ALA A 641 21.23 19.90 7.60
CA ALA A 641 19.96 20.34 8.18
C ALA A 641 18.89 19.22 8.14
N CYS A 642 18.80 18.45 7.04
CA CYS A 642 17.92 17.29 6.96
C CYS A 642 18.32 16.20 7.95
N LYS A 643 19.63 15.92 8.10
CA LYS A 643 20.13 14.98 9.10
C LYS A 643 19.80 15.45 10.52
N ALA A 644 19.94 16.75 10.81
CA ALA A 644 19.61 17.32 12.11
C ALA A 644 18.13 17.08 12.47
N VAL A 645 17.19 17.28 11.53
CA VAL A 645 15.77 16.93 11.71
C VAL A 645 15.59 15.45 12.02
N LEU A 646 16.20 14.57 11.26
CA LEU A 646 16.08 13.11 11.45
C LEU A 646 16.67 12.65 12.77
N GLU A 647 17.78 13.23 13.22
CA GLU A 647 18.37 12.96 14.54
C GLU A 647 17.48 13.43 15.68
N GLN A 648 16.89 14.64 15.57
CA GLN A 648 15.95 15.17 16.56
C GLN A 648 14.72 14.27 16.69
N ARG A 649 14.12 13.84 15.56
CA ARG A 649 12.98 12.93 15.50
C ARG A 649 13.30 11.51 15.98
N GLY A 650 14.57 11.08 15.89
CA GLY A 650 15.05 9.74 16.26
C GLY A 650 14.51 8.62 15.36
N ASP A 651 14.86 7.37 15.67
CA ASP A 651 14.52 6.19 14.83
C ASP A 651 13.15 5.57 15.15
N GLY A 652 12.49 5.96 16.22
CA GLY A 652 11.18 5.48 16.66
C GLY A 652 10.01 6.01 15.82
N GLY A 653 8.80 5.76 16.26
CA GLY A 653 7.55 6.22 15.63
C GLY A 653 6.67 5.10 15.12
N THR A 654 5.54 5.45 14.49
CA THR A 654 4.56 4.52 13.92
C THR A 654 5.10 3.79 12.69
N GLY A 655 4.34 2.83 12.15
CA GLY A 655 4.74 2.04 10.98
C GLY A 655 5.10 2.93 9.78
N PHE A 656 4.21 3.84 9.38
CA PHE A 656 4.49 4.75 8.25
C PHE A 656 5.68 5.68 8.50
N SER A 657 5.82 6.16 9.73
CA SER A 657 6.93 7.03 10.12
C SER A 657 8.29 6.34 9.90
N ARG A 658 8.38 5.05 10.25
CA ARG A 658 9.61 4.26 10.05
C ARG A 658 9.85 3.94 8.58
N GLY A 659 8.80 3.59 7.81
CA GLY A 659 8.90 3.41 6.36
C GLY A 659 9.44 4.67 5.67
N TRP A 660 8.93 5.86 6.05
CA TRP A 660 9.41 7.13 5.51
C TRP A 660 10.87 7.40 5.88
N LYS A 661 11.25 7.20 7.17
CA LYS A 661 12.64 7.36 7.63
C LYS A 661 13.62 6.45 6.89
N MET A 662 13.22 5.21 6.59
CA MET A 662 14.07 4.30 5.79
C MET A 662 14.40 4.92 4.44
N ALA A 663 13.39 5.43 3.71
CA ALA A 663 13.59 6.08 2.43
C ALA A 663 14.40 7.39 2.55
N LEU A 664 14.15 8.21 3.58
CA LEU A 664 14.90 9.44 3.84
C LEU A 664 16.40 9.18 4.08
N TRP A 665 16.72 8.22 4.95
CA TRP A 665 18.12 7.84 5.20
C TRP A 665 18.77 7.17 3.97
N ALA A 666 18.00 6.40 3.19
CA ALA A 666 18.48 5.86 1.93
C ALA A 666 18.86 6.97 0.92
N ARG A 667 18.06 8.07 0.85
CA ARG A 667 18.39 9.25 0.02
C ARG A 667 19.61 10.03 0.53
N LEU A 668 19.95 9.88 1.80
CA LEU A 668 21.17 10.41 2.41
C LEU A 668 22.35 9.43 2.33
N TYR A 669 22.20 8.31 1.64
CA TYR A 669 23.18 7.24 1.45
C TYR A 669 23.63 6.55 2.75
N ASP A 670 22.76 6.52 3.78
CA ASP A 670 22.99 5.81 5.03
C ASP A 670 22.15 4.52 5.10
N GLY A 671 22.65 3.47 4.45
CA GLY A 671 22.00 2.16 4.43
C GLY A 671 21.99 1.46 5.79
N ASN A 672 23.04 1.65 6.58
CA ASN A 672 23.12 1.07 7.92
C ASN A 672 22.04 1.65 8.84
N ARG A 673 21.75 2.95 8.74
CA ARG A 673 20.68 3.60 9.49
C ARG A 673 19.32 3.12 9.03
N SER A 674 19.09 3.06 7.71
CA SER A 674 17.85 2.54 7.11
C SER A 674 17.57 1.12 7.59
N TYR A 675 18.56 0.23 7.57
CA TYR A 675 18.39 -1.16 8.00
C TYR A 675 18.16 -1.28 9.53
N ARG A 676 18.80 -0.44 10.33
CA ARG A 676 18.52 -0.36 11.78
C ARG A 676 17.06 0.04 12.05
N ILE A 677 16.52 0.99 11.29
CA ILE A 677 15.11 1.41 11.38
C ILE A 677 14.20 0.27 10.95
N PHE A 678 14.54 -0.48 9.89
CA PHE A 678 13.83 -1.69 9.48
C PHE A 678 13.76 -2.73 10.61
N LYS A 679 14.88 -3.04 11.27
CA LYS A 679 14.88 -3.96 12.41
C LYS A 679 13.96 -3.47 13.53
N GLY A 680 13.97 -2.18 13.82
CA GLY A 680 13.05 -1.57 14.78
C GLY A 680 11.59 -1.61 14.35
N TYR A 681 11.31 -1.43 13.04
CA TYR A 681 9.96 -1.56 12.48
C TYR A 681 9.41 -2.98 12.69
N ILE A 682 10.17 -4.00 12.31
CA ILE A 682 9.77 -5.40 12.49
C ILE A 682 9.45 -5.71 13.96
N LYS A 683 10.28 -5.23 14.89
CA LYS A 683 10.12 -5.50 16.32
C LYS A 683 8.89 -4.82 16.94
N GLU A 684 8.61 -3.58 16.57
CA GLU A 684 7.71 -2.72 17.33
C GLU A 684 6.46 -2.31 16.55
N GLN A 685 6.55 -2.22 15.22
CA GLN A 685 5.52 -1.65 14.37
C GLN A 685 4.96 -2.62 13.33
N ALA A 686 5.39 -3.88 13.32
CA ALA A 686 4.78 -4.93 12.53
C ALA A 686 3.94 -5.86 13.43
N TYR A 687 2.80 -6.29 12.93
CA TYR A 687 2.04 -7.41 13.48
C TYR A 687 2.67 -8.75 13.08
N PRO A 688 2.32 -9.87 13.72
CA PRO A 688 2.90 -11.18 13.38
C PRO A 688 2.83 -11.55 11.90
N GLN A 689 1.79 -11.13 11.18
CA GLN A 689 1.62 -11.34 9.73
C GLN A 689 2.28 -10.26 8.86
N LEU A 690 3.13 -9.42 9.42
CA LEU A 690 3.91 -8.35 8.79
C LEU A 690 3.13 -7.09 8.36
N PHE A 691 1.84 -6.97 8.61
CA PHE A 691 1.15 -5.69 8.46
C PHE A 691 1.69 -4.66 9.46
N ALA A 692 1.73 -3.41 9.03
CA ALA A 692 2.14 -2.30 9.89
C ALA A 692 1.05 -1.89 10.88
N LYS A 693 1.48 -1.22 11.96
CA LYS A 693 0.61 -0.56 12.94
C LYS A 693 0.77 0.95 12.87
N CYS A 694 -0.35 1.65 13.10
CA CYS A 694 -0.31 3.04 13.57
C CYS A 694 -0.84 3.08 15.00
N TYR A 695 0.06 3.14 15.97
CA TYR A 695 -0.22 2.82 17.38
C TYR A 695 -0.70 1.37 17.54
N THR A 696 -2.00 1.10 17.61
CA THR A 696 -2.60 -0.24 17.63
C THR A 696 -3.37 -0.62 16.37
N PRO A 697 -4.11 0.28 15.69
CA PRO A 697 -4.80 -0.11 14.46
C PRO A 697 -3.83 -0.52 13.34
N LEU A 698 -4.27 -1.53 12.55
CA LEU A 698 -3.59 -1.96 11.34
C LEU A 698 -3.67 -0.85 10.27
N GLN A 699 -2.53 -0.54 9.65
CA GLN A 699 -2.44 0.33 8.47
C GLN A 699 -1.43 -0.25 7.48
N VAL A 700 -1.79 -0.29 6.18
CA VAL A 700 -0.93 -0.88 5.14
C VAL A 700 0.20 0.05 4.67
N ASP A 701 0.09 1.34 4.96
CA ASP A 701 1.05 2.37 4.56
C ASP A 701 2.48 2.07 5.02
N GLY A 702 2.66 1.69 6.29
CA GLY A 702 3.98 1.31 6.79
C GLY A 702 4.55 0.07 6.11
N THR A 703 3.70 -0.92 5.79
CA THR A 703 4.11 -2.14 5.05
C THR A 703 4.59 -1.79 3.64
N LEU A 704 3.85 -0.94 2.93
CA LEU A 704 4.17 -0.49 1.57
C LEU A 704 5.33 0.51 1.56
N GLY A 705 5.42 1.36 2.60
CA GLY A 705 6.54 2.28 2.82
C GLY A 705 7.87 1.58 3.06
N VAL A 706 7.87 0.45 3.77
CA VAL A 706 9.06 -0.40 3.94
C VAL A 706 9.49 -1.00 2.60
N CYS A 707 8.54 -1.44 1.76
CA CYS A 707 8.85 -1.91 0.41
C CYS A 707 9.55 -0.81 -0.42
N ALA A 708 9.03 0.43 -0.39
CA ALA A 708 9.65 1.59 -1.04
C ALA A 708 11.04 1.91 -0.44
N GLY A 709 11.17 1.88 0.88
CA GLY A 709 12.45 2.12 1.57
C GLY A 709 13.53 1.12 1.17
N ILE A 710 13.20 -0.17 1.06
CA ILE A 710 14.14 -1.20 0.59
C ILE A 710 14.53 -0.96 -0.87
N SER A 711 13.58 -0.58 -1.74
CA SER A 711 13.89 -0.19 -3.11
C SER A 711 14.90 0.97 -3.17
N GLU A 712 14.68 2.04 -2.39
CA GLU A 712 15.58 3.20 -2.34
C GLU A 712 16.97 2.89 -1.76
N MET A 713 17.07 1.88 -0.90
CA MET A 713 18.40 1.40 -0.42
C MET A 713 19.21 0.74 -1.54
N LEU A 714 18.54 0.04 -2.46
CA LEU A 714 19.17 -0.79 -3.48
C LEU A 714 19.32 -0.09 -4.84
N VAL A 715 18.36 0.79 -5.22
CA VAL A 715 18.41 1.51 -6.50
C VAL A 715 17.72 2.86 -6.41
N GLN A 716 18.34 3.89 -6.97
CA GLN A 716 17.75 5.24 -7.08
C GLN A 716 17.90 5.75 -8.51
N SER A 717 16.92 6.53 -9.00
CA SER A 717 16.94 7.13 -10.36
C SER A 717 16.38 8.56 -10.41
N HIS A 718 16.10 9.17 -9.27
CA HIS A 718 15.44 10.47 -9.15
C HIS A 718 16.28 11.66 -9.65
N GLU A 719 17.59 11.49 -9.76
CA GLU A 719 18.52 12.55 -10.28
C GLU A 719 18.83 12.41 -11.78
N GLY A 720 18.12 11.56 -12.51
CA GLY A 720 18.39 11.26 -13.93
C GLY A 720 19.60 10.34 -14.13
N VAL A 721 20.11 9.75 -13.08
CA VAL A 721 21.18 8.74 -13.08
C VAL A 721 20.68 7.52 -12.34
N ILE A 722 20.75 6.37 -12.94
CA ILE A 722 20.48 5.09 -12.29
C ILE A 722 21.67 4.80 -11.36
N HIS A 723 21.45 4.84 -10.06
CA HIS A 723 22.46 4.60 -9.03
C HIS A 723 22.21 3.25 -8.37
N LEU A 724 23.04 2.27 -8.61
CA LEU A 724 22.97 0.94 -8.01
C LEU A 724 23.64 0.95 -6.63
N LEU A 725 23.00 0.30 -5.66
CA LEU A 725 23.44 0.15 -4.27
C LEU A 725 23.80 1.48 -3.56
N PRO A 726 22.99 2.56 -3.70
CA PRO A 726 23.33 3.87 -3.13
C PRO A 726 23.39 3.87 -1.59
N ALA A 727 22.62 2.99 -0.95
CA ALA A 727 22.50 2.90 0.49
C ALA A 727 22.46 1.43 0.96
N LEU A 728 23.39 0.62 0.44
CA LEU A 728 23.51 -0.78 0.84
C LEU A 728 24.02 -0.85 2.30
N PRO A 729 23.34 -1.56 3.22
CA PRO A 729 23.89 -1.77 4.56
C PRO A 729 25.05 -2.76 4.53
N ASP A 730 26.02 -2.59 5.41
CA ASP A 730 27.20 -3.46 5.49
C ASP A 730 26.84 -4.94 5.71
N GLU A 731 25.68 -5.19 6.36
CA GLU A 731 25.17 -6.54 6.63
C GLU A 731 24.67 -7.26 5.38
N TRP A 732 24.37 -6.56 4.28
CA TRP A 732 23.93 -7.16 3.00
C TRP A 732 25.08 -7.26 2.01
N ASP A 733 26.14 -7.93 2.39
CA ASP A 733 27.38 -8.05 1.60
C ASP A 733 27.20 -8.81 0.28
N LYS A 734 26.10 -9.53 0.11
CA LYS A 734 25.74 -10.31 -1.08
C LYS A 734 24.21 -10.28 -1.30
N GLY A 735 23.82 -10.31 -2.57
CA GLY A 735 22.40 -10.43 -2.92
C GLY A 735 22.17 -10.28 -4.41
N LYS A 736 20.87 -10.35 -4.77
CA LYS A 736 20.35 -10.19 -6.12
C LYS A 736 19.07 -9.38 -6.09
N PHE A 737 18.92 -8.45 -7.03
CA PHE A 737 17.69 -7.72 -7.24
C PHE A 737 17.35 -7.70 -8.72
N SER A 738 16.28 -8.36 -9.12
CA SER A 738 15.93 -8.57 -10.53
C SER A 738 14.56 -7.99 -10.86
N GLY A 739 14.41 -7.46 -12.09
CA GLY A 739 13.13 -7.00 -12.63
C GLY A 739 12.64 -5.67 -12.07
N VAL A 740 13.47 -4.95 -11.31
CA VAL A 740 13.12 -3.66 -10.73
C VAL A 740 13.07 -2.58 -11.82
N CYS A 741 12.04 -1.72 -11.80
CA CYS A 741 11.92 -0.62 -12.73
C CYS A 741 12.54 0.68 -12.20
N VAL A 742 13.02 1.52 -13.11
CA VAL A 742 13.54 2.86 -12.81
C VAL A 742 13.05 3.87 -13.84
N ARG A 743 13.12 5.14 -13.49
CA ARG A 743 12.72 6.25 -14.36
C ARG A 743 13.49 6.22 -15.68
N GLY A 744 12.85 6.63 -16.76
CA GLY A 744 13.41 6.58 -18.12
C GLY A 744 13.01 5.31 -18.90
N GLY A 745 12.08 4.50 -18.38
CA GLY A 745 11.58 3.30 -19.05
C GLY A 745 12.58 2.14 -19.04
N PHE A 746 13.31 1.96 -17.96
CA PHE A 746 14.29 0.87 -17.83
C PHE A 746 13.85 -0.15 -16.79
N GLU A 747 14.13 -1.42 -17.08
CA GLU A 747 14.03 -2.53 -16.14
C GLU A 747 15.43 -3.10 -15.87
N LEU A 748 15.74 -3.32 -14.60
CA LEU A 748 17.06 -3.69 -14.13
C LEU A 748 17.08 -5.05 -13.44
N SER A 749 18.20 -5.76 -13.62
CA SER A 749 18.56 -6.91 -12.78
C SER A 749 20.04 -6.82 -12.45
N PHE A 750 20.40 -6.96 -11.19
CA PHE A 750 21.80 -6.91 -10.79
C PHE A 750 22.08 -7.80 -9.58
N GLU A 751 23.34 -8.22 -9.49
CA GLU A 751 23.87 -9.02 -8.41
C GLU A 751 25.05 -8.29 -7.77
N TRP A 752 25.26 -8.50 -6.49
CA TRP A 752 26.41 -7.95 -5.80
C TRP A 752 27.05 -8.97 -4.84
N GLU A 753 28.34 -8.83 -4.62
CA GLU A 753 29.10 -9.57 -3.62
C GLU A 753 30.17 -8.66 -3.04
N LYS A 754 30.37 -8.71 -1.73
CA LYS A 754 31.32 -7.83 -0.98
C LYS A 754 31.08 -6.34 -1.27
N ASN A 755 29.80 -5.96 -1.29
CA ASN A 755 29.32 -4.59 -1.53
C ASN A 755 29.71 -4.02 -2.91
N LYS A 756 29.94 -4.89 -3.91
CA LYS A 756 30.25 -4.49 -5.29
C LYS A 756 29.32 -5.21 -6.26
N ILE A 757 28.88 -4.49 -7.29
CA ILE A 757 28.12 -5.08 -8.39
C ILE A 757 29.03 -6.11 -9.09
N THR A 758 28.51 -7.31 -9.33
CA THR A 758 29.20 -8.40 -10.02
C THR A 758 28.59 -8.72 -11.38
N ASP A 759 27.28 -8.49 -11.54
CA ASP A 759 26.55 -8.62 -12.80
C ASP A 759 25.43 -7.59 -12.83
N ALA A 760 25.16 -7.03 -14.02
CA ALA A 760 24.00 -6.16 -14.19
C ALA A 760 23.42 -6.29 -15.60
N LYS A 761 22.10 -6.19 -15.70
CA LYS A 761 21.34 -6.25 -16.95
C LYS A 761 20.31 -5.14 -16.96
N ILE A 762 20.12 -4.54 -18.14
CA ILE A 762 19.16 -3.47 -18.37
C ILE A 762 18.31 -3.83 -19.58
N ILE A 763 17.00 -3.80 -19.42
CA ILE A 763 16.06 -3.81 -20.54
C ILE A 763 15.62 -2.37 -20.75
N SER A 764 15.88 -1.80 -21.91
CA SER A 764 15.33 -0.50 -22.29
C SER A 764 13.93 -0.71 -22.89
N ARG A 765 12.89 -0.24 -22.21
CA ARG A 765 11.51 -0.35 -22.71
C ARG A 765 11.18 0.73 -23.73
N ALA A 766 11.73 1.93 -23.56
CA ALA A 766 11.40 3.13 -24.33
C ALA A 766 12.46 3.56 -25.36
N GLY A 767 13.71 3.07 -25.27
CA GLY A 767 14.78 3.45 -26.17
C GLY A 767 15.47 4.77 -25.83
N GLU A 768 15.38 5.20 -24.56
CA GLU A 768 16.03 6.44 -24.10
C GLU A 768 17.53 6.24 -23.83
N THR A 769 18.26 7.33 -23.77
CA THR A 769 19.67 7.31 -23.36
C THR A 769 19.78 6.86 -21.91
N CYS A 770 20.56 5.80 -21.65
CA CYS A 770 20.76 5.29 -20.29
C CYS A 770 21.96 5.95 -19.64
N THR A 771 21.76 6.53 -18.46
CA THR A 771 22.83 7.05 -17.61
C THR A 771 22.86 6.26 -16.32
N ILE A 772 23.97 5.56 -16.06
CA ILE A 772 24.11 4.63 -14.93
C ILE A 772 25.41 4.81 -14.17
N LYS A 773 25.34 4.75 -12.83
CA LYS A 773 26.47 4.72 -11.92
C LYS A 773 26.69 3.30 -11.40
N ILE A 774 27.87 2.73 -11.69
CA ILE A 774 28.23 1.35 -11.36
C ILE A 774 29.41 1.31 -10.37
N GLY A 775 30.24 2.35 -10.34
CA GLY A 775 31.38 2.45 -9.42
C GLY A 775 32.63 1.66 -9.82
N SER A 776 32.61 0.94 -10.96
CA SER A 776 33.74 0.19 -11.54
C SER A 776 33.74 0.33 -13.05
N ASP A 777 34.88 0.11 -13.69
CA ASP A 777 34.89 0.04 -15.15
C ASP A 777 34.10 -1.18 -15.64
N CYS A 778 33.46 -1.04 -16.79
CA CYS A 778 32.57 -2.08 -17.31
C CYS A 778 32.57 -2.11 -18.82
N GLN A 779 32.08 -3.21 -19.40
CA GLN A 779 31.72 -3.29 -20.81
C GLN A 779 30.22 -3.45 -20.93
N ILE A 780 29.65 -2.77 -21.92
CA ILE A 780 28.20 -2.86 -22.20
C ILE A 780 28.03 -3.62 -23.51
N LEU A 781 27.24 -4.69 -23.47
CA LEU A 781 27.06 -5.58 -24.62
C LEU A 781 25.54 -5.71 -24.91
N THR A 782 25.22 -5.77 -26.20
CA THR A 782 23.90 -6.23 -26.66
C THR A 782 24.09 -7.30 -27.74
N SER A 783 23.40 -8.44 -27.62
CA SER A 783 23.55 -9.61 -28.51
C SER A 783 25.01 -10.04 -28.69
N GLY A 784 25.83 -9.94 -27.62
CA GLY A 784 27.25 -10.28 -27.61
C GLY A 784 28.16 -9.26 -28.34
N ARG A 785 27.63 -8.11 -28.73
CA ARG A 785 28.40 -7.02 -29.34
C ARG A 785 28.59 -5.90 -28.35
N ARG A 786 29.85 -5.42 -28.21
CA ARG A 786 30.17 -4.24 -27.39
C ARG A 786 29.57 -2.99 -28.04
N ILE A 787 28.89 -2.19 -27.22
CA ILE A 787 28.39 -0.87 -27.63
C ILE A 787 29.29 0.23 -27.06
N ARG A 788 29.20 1.41 -27.69
CA ARG A 788 29.95 2.58 -27.24
C ARG A 788 29.30 3.16 -26.01
N LYS A 789 30.09 3.35 -24.97
CA LYS A 789 29.71 4.12 -23.77
C LYS A 789 30.58 5.36 -23.66
N LYS A 790 30.10 6.37 -22.95
CA LYS A 790 30.83 7.59 -22.60
C LYS A 790 30.85 7.68 -21.08
N GLU A 791 32.00 7.79 -20.49
CA GLU A 791 32.10 8.15 -19.07
C GLU A 791 31.94 9.67 -18.95
N ILE A 792 30.89 10.08 -18.21
CA ILE A 792 30.53 11.50 -18.02
C ILE A 792 30.98 12.04 -16.67
N ALA A 793 31.20 11.16 -15.70
CA ALA A 793 31.79 11.42 -14.38
C ALA A 793 32.34 10.10 -13.82
N ASP A 794 33.09 10.15 -12.71
CA ASP A 794 33.71 8.99 -12.07
C ASP A 794 32.70 7.86 -11.81
N GLY A 795 32.86 6.73 -12.51
CA GLY A 795 31.97 5.57 -12.47
C GLY A 795 30.56 5.79 -12.99
N ILE A 796 30.29 6.89 -13.72
CA ILE A 796 28.99 7.18 -14.35
C ILE A 796 29.15 7.10 -15.87
N PHE A 797 28.38 6.19 -16.46
CA PHE A 797 28.43 5.90 -17.89
C PHE A 797 27.10 6.25 -18.58
N GLU A 798 27.20 6.81 -19.77
CA GLU A 798 26.09 7.16 -20.65
C GLU A 798 26.22 6.35 -21.96
N PHE A 799 25.09 5.78 -22.43
CA PHE A 799 25.01 5.05 -23.68
C PHE A 799 23.60 5.10 -24.28
N GLU A 800 23.55 5.08 -25.61
CA GLU A 800 22.28 5.04 -26.35
C GLU A 800 21.67 3.64 -26.30
N THR A 801 20.33 3.59 -26.20
CA THR A 801 19.58 2.33 -26.18
C THR A 801 18.51 2.28 -27.27
N ASP A 802 18.11 1.07 -27.61
CA ASP A 802 16.99 0.80 -28.52
C ASP A 802 15.83 0.17 -27.72
N ALA A 803 14.59 0.56 -28.02
CA ALA A 803 13.40 0.06 -27.33
C ALA A 803 13.28 -1.48 -27.45
N GLY A 804 12.91 -2.14 -26.35
CA GLY A 804 12.77 -3.59 -26.25
C GLY A 804 14.11 -4.35 -26.20
N THR A 805 15.25 -3.67 -26.06
CA THR A 805 16.58 -4.29 -26.14
C THR A 805 17.19 -4.55 -24.77
N LEU A 806 17.80 -5.75 -24.64
CA LEU A 806 18.56 -6.17 -23.45
C LEU A 806 20.03 -5.77 -23.60
N TYR A 807 20.57 -5.15 -22.57
CA TYR A 807 21.97 -4.78 -22.41
C TYR A 807 22.55 -5.50 -21.20
N ASN A 808 23.67 -6.23 -21.40
CA ASN A 808 24.44 -6.84 -20.33
C ASN A 808 25.62 -5.92 -19.99
N ILE A 809 25.84 -5.73 -18.69
CA ILE A 809 26.93 -4.92 -18.16
C ILE A 809 27.93 -5.85 -17.49
N GLU A 810 29.06 -6.09 -18.14
CA GLU A 810 30.15 -6.90 -17.60
C GLU A 810 31.12 -6.00 -16.84
N ILE A 811 31.33 -6.29 -15.58
CA ILE A 811 32.21 -5.53 -14.68
C ILE A 811 33.69 -6.03 -14.94
N GLU A 812 34.62 -5.08 -15.13
CA GLU A 812 36.02 -5.40 -15.32
C GLU A 812 36.81 -5.57 -14.01
#